data_7d9a05fa4c20e9e52d0ec3f230484440
#
_entry.id   7d9a05fa4c20e9e52d0ec3f230484440
#
_cell.length_a   1.000
_cell.length_b   1.000
_cell.length_c   1.000
_cell.angle_alpha   90.00
_cell.angle_beta   90.00
_cell.angle_gamma   90.00
#
_symmetry.space_group_name_H-M   'P 1'
#
loop_
_entity.id
_entity.type
_entity.pdbx_description
1 polymer ?
#
loop_
_entity_poly.entity_id
_entity_poly.type
_entity_poly.pdbx_seq_one_letter_code
_entity_poly.pdbx_strand_id
1 'polypeptide(L)'
;MSLLANYKAHSQERLNEGGLPALPLTAEQTVELVELLKANPVVEAEYVLDLFKNKINPGVDDAAYVKAAFLNDIVQGNVTCSVISKVEAIEILGTMMGGYNVSPLVEALKIAEVADAAATQLKNTILVYNSFNDVKDLMDAGNALAKEVITSWANGEWFTNRPAIPAEMTLTVFKVPGETNTDDLSPAGEAFTRSDIPLHANSMLQSKMTDGLQTIAKLKEKGHPVAYVGDVVGTGSSRKSGINSVQWHMGVDIEGVPNKRTGGVVIGSIIAPIFFNTAEDSGCLPIKVDVSKMEMGDVITVKYYEGKVYKGSELIGEFKIDPNTLPDEIRAGGRIPLIIGRGLTTKARAVLGMGEDTIFARPEQPADTGKGYTLAQKMVGKACGLAGVRPGMYVEPICTTVGSQDTTGPMTRDEVKELSALSFSADMVMQSFCHTAAYPKPADIKLQHTLPEFITSRGGVILRPGDGVIHSWLNRLCLPDTVGTGGDSHTRFPIGISFPAGSGLVAFAGVTGAMPLNMPESVLVRFKGKMQPGITLRDLVNAIPYYAIKAGLLTVEKKGKKNVFDGTVLEIEGLEDLKVEQAFELSDASAERSAAACTVKLGIEPVKEYLSSNVKLIEQMIAEGYQDARTLARRAEKMKEWLANPSLMEADKDAEYKTVIEIDLNEITEPILACPNDPDDVATLSEILNDPKRPKNIDEVFVGSCMTNIGLFRALGEVLRGEGAVPARLWVCPPTKMDQKQLTEEGYYAVFGGAGARLEVPGCSLCMGNQARVADKAVVFSTSTRNFDNRMGKDAMCYLGSAELAAVCAMLGKIPTAQEYNSIVTKKITDDKKAKIYKYLNFHEFGADELKYLVHS
;
A
#
# COMPACT_ATOMS: atom_id res chain seq x y z
N MET A 1 20.66 4.61 -35.95
CA MET A 1 21.59 5.43 -35.11
C MET A 1 22.23 4.46 -34.13
N SER A 2 23.48 4.70 -33.68
CA SER A 2 24.12 3.84 -32.68
C SER A 2 23.44 3.97 -31.31
N LEU A 3 23.53 2.95 -30.43
CA LEU A 3 23.06 2.98 -29.05
C LEU A 3 23.46 4.29 -28.35
N LEU A 4 24.75 4.65 -28.42
CA LEU A 4 25.28 5.83 -27.72
C LEU A 4 24.63 7.13 -28.19
N ALA A 5 24.46 7.29 -29.53
CA ALA A 5 23.78 8.48 -30.06
C ALA A 5 22.31 8.57 -29.62
N ASN A 6 21.61 7.44 -29.65
CA ASN A 6 20.21 7.37 -29.19
C ASN A 6 20.09 7.67 -27.70
N TYR A 7 20.97 7.09 -26.87
CA TYR A 7 20.93 7.30 -25.44
C TYR A 7 21.34 8.72 -25.02
N LYS A 8 22.30 9.35 -25.73
CA LYS A 8 22.63 10.76 -25.53
C LYS A 8 21.46 11.68 -25.91
N ALA A 9 20.78 11.39 -27.02
CA ALA A 9 19.60 12.14 -27.43
C ALA A 9 18.47 12.00 -26.39
N HIS A 10 18.21 10.77 -25.91
CA HIS A 10 17.26 10.51 -24.84
C HIS A 10 17.63 11.24 -23.53
N SER A 11 18.91 11.23 -23.15
CA SER A 11 19.37 11.96 -21.97
C SER A 11 19.12 13.46 -22.07
N GLN A 12 19.35 14.05 -23.26
CA GLN A 12 19.11 15.46 -23.48
C GLN A 12 17.61 15.82 -23.50
N GLU A 13 16.78 14.95 -24.07
CA GLU A 13 15.33 15.08 -24.04
C GLU A 13 14.81 15.11 -22.60
N ARG A 14 15.23 14.14 -21.77
CA ARG A 14 14.87 14.07 -20.35
C ARG A 14 15.35 15.29 -19.55
N LEU A 15 16.54 15.79 -19.83
CA LEU A 15 17.04 17.01 -19.18
C LEU A 15 16.17 18.22 -19.56
N ASN A 16 15.72 18.33 -20.80
CA ASN A 16 14.84 19.41 -21.25
C ASN A 16 13.41 19.30 -20.65
N GLU A 17 12.96 18.12 -20.29
CA GLU A 17 11.66 17.85 -19.64
C GLU A 17 11.62 18.19 -18.13
N GLY A 18 12.54 18.98 -17.63
CA GLY A 18 12.56 19.43 -16.23
C GLY A 18 13.76 18.89 -15.42
N GLY A 19 14.90 18.66 -16.07
CA GLY A 19 16.13 18.25 -15.40
C GLY A 19 16.14 16.78 -15.00
N LEU A 20 15.37 15.95 -15.72
CA LEU A 20 15.25 14.52 -15.40
C LEU A 20 16.47 13.73 -15.85
N PRO A 21 16.92 12.73 -15.08
CA PRO A 21 17.93 11.77 -15.55
C PRO A 21 17.37 10.86 -16.65
N ALA A 22 18.26 10.33 -17.50
CA ALA A 22 17.90 9.30 -18.46
C ALA A 22 17.32 8.07 -17.76
N LEU A 23 16.40 7.37 -18.43
CA LEU A 23 15.89 6.08 -17.96
C LEU A 23 17.01 5.03 -17.95
N PRO A 24 16.92 4.03 -17.07
CA PRO A 24 17.83 2.88 -17.09
C PRO A 24 17.79 2.17 -18.44
N LEU A 25 18.91 1.53 -18.79
CA LEU A 25 19.03 0.72 -20.00
C LEU A 25 18.13 -0.52 -19.94
N THR A 26 17.49 -0.83 -21.07
CA THR A 26 16.76 -2.10 -21.23
C THR A 26 17.74 -3.28 -21.42
N ALA A 27 17.23 -4.51 -21.38
CA ALA A 27 18.04 -5.70 -21.63
C ALA A 27 18.66 -5.66 -23.04
N GLU A 28 17.90 -5.29 -24.07
CA GLU A 28 18.36 -5.16 -25.45
C GLU A 28 19.47 -4.11 -25.56
N GLN A 29 19.29 -2.93 -24.98
CA GLN A 29 20.31 -1.89 -24.95
C GLN A 29 21.56 -2.33 -24.18
N THR A 30 21.38 -3.13 -23.12
CA THR A 30 22.49 -3.67 -22.35
C THR A 30 23.28 -4.71 -23.17
N VAL A 31 22.61 -5.53 -23.99
CA VAL A 31 23.29 -6.43 -24.96
C VAL A 31 24.12 -5.62 -25.95
N GLU A 32 23.56 -4.56 -26.55
CA GLU A 32 24.30 -3.68 -27.45
C GLU A 32 25.52 -3.03 -26.75
N LEU A 33 25.33 -2.60 -25.47
CA LEU A 33 26.41 -2.00 -24.69
C LEU A 33 27.53 -3.00 -24.39
N VAL A 34 27.20 -4.27 -24.11
CA VAL A 34 28.17 -5.36 -23.95
C VAL A 34 28.99 -5.59 -25.21
N GLU A 35 28.38 -5.55 -26.41
CA GLU A 35 29.10 -5.66 -27.66
C GLU A 35 30.10 -4.51 -27.88
N LEU A 36 29.75 -3.28 -27.43
CA LEU A 36 30.71 -2.17 -27.44
C LEU A 36 31.88 -2.38 -26.48
N LEU A 37 31.64 -2.99 -25.31
CA LEU A 37 32.67 -3.29 -24.30
C LEU A 37 33.61 -4.43 -24.75
N LYS A 38 33.16 -5.32 -25.63
CA LYS A 38 34.00 -6.37 -26.25
C LYS A 38 34.92 -5.84 -27.35
N ALA A 39 34.65 -4.65 -27.88
CA ALA A 39 35.46 -4.03 -28.89
C ALA A 39 36.85 -3.63 -28.34
N ASN A 40 37.88 -3.64 -29.19
CA ASN A 40 39.23 -3.23 -28.84
C ASN A 40 39.84 -2.35 -29.95
N PRO A 41 39.98 -1.02 -29.74
CA PRO A 41 39.67 -0.28 -28.50
C PRO A 41 38.14 -0.03 -28.30
N VAL A 42 37.76 0.16 -27.07
CA VAL A 42 36.37 0.59 -26.72
C VAL A 42 36.21 2.06 -27.09
N VAL A 43 35.27 2.35 -27.97
CA VAL A 43 34.94 3.74 -28.35
C VAL A 43 34.21 4.43 -27.23
N GLU A 44 34.56 5.68 -26.88
CA GLU A 44 34.03 6.44 -25.77
C GLU A 44 34.06 5.66 -24.44
N ALA A 45 35.20 5.05 -24.13
CA ALA A 45 35.35 4.06 -23.04
C ALA A 45 34.82 4.51 -21.68
N GLU A 46 35.11 5.74 -21.26
CA GLU A 46 34.60 6.29 -19.97
C GLU A 46 33.08 6.35 -19.95
N TYR A 47 32.46 6.82 -21.01
CA TYR A 47 30.99 6.96 -21.09
C TYR A 47 30.32 5.59 -21.15
N VAL A 48 30.84 4.66 -21.95
CA VAL A 48 30.33 3.29 -22.05
C VAL A 48 30.44 2.56 -20.71
N LEU A 49 31.56 2.75 -20.01
CA LEU A 49 31.77 2.17 -18.67
C LEU A 49 30.83 2.78 -17.62
N ASP A 50 30.60 4.10 -17.67
CA ASP A 50 29.63 4.78 -16.77
C ASP A 50 28.21 4.25 -17.00
N LEU A 51 27.78 4.13 -18.25
CA LEU A 51 26.49 3.53 -18.58
C LEU A 51 26.35 2.11 -18.02
N PHE A 52 27.39 1.28 -18.19
CA PHE A 52 27.39 -0.09 -17.74
C PHE A 52 27.36 -0.21 -16.21
N LYS A 53 28.09 0.62 -15.50
CA LYS A 53 28.11 0.65 -14.03
C LYS A 53 26.83 1.20 -13.44
N ASN A 54 26.33 2.34 -13.95
CA ASN A 54 25.40 3.21 -13.24
C ASN A 54 24.01 3.34 -13.89
N LYS A 55 23.76 2.73 -15.07
CA LYS A 55 22.48 2.90 -15.80
C LYS A 55 21.76 1.58 -16.06
N ILE A 56 22.08 0.52 -15.32
CA ILE A 56 21.46 -0.80 -15.39
C ILE A 56 20.86 -1.13 -14.02
N ASN A 57 19.56 -1.45 -13.99
CA ASN A 57 18.88 -1.84 -12.75
C ASN A 57 19.48 -3.13 -12.16
N PRO A 58 19.63 -3.22 -10.83
CA PRO A 58 20.18 -4.40 -10.15
C PRO A 58 19.14 -5.50 -9.92
N GLY A 59 19.51 -6.52 -9.16
CA GLY A 59 18.66 -7.61 -8.71
C GLY A 59 18.37 -8.63 -9.82
N VAL A 60 17.09 -8.99 -9.98
CA VAL A 60 16.60 -9.91 -11.02
C VAL A 60 15.89 -9.17 -12.16
N ASP A 61 16.40 -8.00 -12.51
CA ASP A 61 16.02 -7.30 -13.74
C ASP A 61 16.63 -7.99 -14.95
N ASP A 62 15.94 -7.98 -16.10
CA ASP A 62 16.43 -8.63 -17.32
C ASP A 62 17.76 -8.02 -17.81
N ALA A 63 17.95 -6.72 -17.65
CA ALA A 63 19.21 -6.04 -17.95
C ALA A 63 20.34 -6.44 -16.97
N ALA A 64 20.00 -6.69 -15.69
CA ALA A 64 20.94 -7.19 -14.71
C ALA A 64 21.45 -8.60 -15.06
N TYR A 65 20.59 -9.45 -15.63
CA TYR A 65 21.01 -10.76 -16.12
C TYR A 65 22.13 -10.65 -17.16
N VAL A 66 21.95 -9.77 -18.17
CA VAL A 66 22.94 -9.52 -19.21
C VAL A 66 24.24 -8.97 -18.62
N LYS A 67 24.13 -8.00 -17.69
CA LYS A 67 25.29 -7.42 -16.99
C LYS A 67 26.07 -8.48 -16.20
N ALA A 68 25.40 -9.28 -15.40
CA ALA A 68 26.04 -10.32 -14.59
C ALA A 68 26.69 -11.41 -15.45
N ALA A 69 26.04 -11.84 -16.53
CA ALA A 69 26.57 -12.83 -17.44
C ALA A 69 27.88 -12.36 -18.10
N PHE A 70 27.91 -11.13 -18.60
CA PHE A 70 29.13 -10.55 -19.20
C PHE A 70 30.29 -10.41 -18.20
N LEU A 71 30.00 -9.94 -16.98
CA LEU A 71 30.99 -9.83 -15.92
C LEU A 71 31.54 -11.21 -15.52
N ASN A 72 30.65 -12.21 -15.42
CA ASN A 72 31.08 -13.59 -15.16
C ASN A 72 31.99 -14.13 -16.28
N ASP A 73 31.69 -13.86 -17.55
CA ASP A 73 32.52 -14.26 -18.66
C ASP A 73 33.97 -13.66 -18.59
N ILE A 74 34.06 -12.39 -18.13
CA ILE A 74 35.36 -11.74 -17.87
C ILE A 74 36.09 -12.46 -16.72
N VAL A 75 35.42 -12.75 -15.62
CA VAL A 75 35.96 -13.42 -14.42
C VAL A 75 36.47 -14.81 -14.78
N GLN A 76 35.70 -15.59 -15.57
CA GLN A 76 36.07 -16.94 -16.02
C GLN A 76 37.16 -16.93 -17.13
N GLY A 77 37.45 -15.76 -17.71
CA GLY A 77 38.38 -15.62 -18.79
C GLY A 77 37.85 -16.05 -20.18
N ASN A 78 36.54 -16.20 -20.30
CA ASN A 78 35.87 -16.50 -21.59
C ASN A 78 35.88 -15.29 -22.54
N VAL A 79 35.90 -14.07 -21.96
CA VAL A 79 35.93 -12.79 -22.68
C VAL A 79 37.02 -11.90 -22.09
N THR A 80 37.74 -11.20 -22.94
CA THR A 80 38.68 -10.15 -22.53
C THR A 80 38.07 -8.79 -22.81
N CYS A 81 38.07 -7.91 -21.80
CA CYS A 81 37.63 -6.52 -21.94
C CYS A 81 38.80 -5.59 -21.63
N SER A 82 39.10 -4.64 -22.52
CA SER A 82 40.22 -3.72 -22.34
C SER A 82 40.01 -2.66 -21.25
N VAL A 83 38.75 -2.46 -20.81
CA VAL A 83 38.37 -1.43 -19.83
C VAL A 83 37.81 -1.99 -18.53
N ILE A 84 37.71 -3.30 -18.41
CA ILE A 84 37.24 -3.97 -17.17
C ILE A 84 38.18 -5.15 -16.92
N SER A 85 38.96 -5.09 -15.87
CA SER A 85 39.76 -6.20 -15.36
C SER A 85 38.89 -7.23 -14.65
N LYS A 86 39.41 -8.44 -14.37
CA LYS A 86 38.70 -9.46 -13.60
C LYS A 86 38.34 -8.98 -12.19
N VAL A 87 39.22 -8.23 -11.51
CA VAL A 87 38.95 -7.68 -10.19
C VAL A 87 37.82 -6.62 -10.25
N GLU A 88 37.90 -5.68 -11.20
CA GLU A 88 36.84 -4.70 -11.41
C GLU A 88 35.50 -5.35 -11.79
N ALA A 89 35.53 -6.46 -12.53
CA ALA A 89 34.31 -7.22 -12.82
C ALA A 89 33.65 -7.76 -11.53
N ILE A 90 34.46 -8.26 -10.57
CA ILE A 90 34.00 -8.68 -9.25
C ILE A 90 33.43 -7.49 -8.44
N GLU A 91 34.11 -6.35 -8.45
CA GLU A 91 33.64 -5.15 -7.77
C GLU A 91 32.31 -4.66 -8.32
N ILE A 92 32.15 -4.63 -9.66
CA ILE A 92 30.88 -4.26 -10.30
C ILE A 92 29.78 -5.27 -9.94
N LEU A 93 30.07 -6.58 -9.93
CA LEU A 93 29.12 -7.60 -9.45
C LEU A 93 28.67 -7.32 -8.02
N GLY A 94 29.57 -6.85 -7.16
CA GLY A 94 29.25 -6.49 -5.77
C GLY A 94 28.22 -5.37 -5.62
N THR A 95 28.12 -4.46 -6.61
CA THR A 95 27.13 -3.36 -6.57
C THR A 95 25.71 -3.78 -6.97
N MET A 96 25.50 -5.03 -7.43
CA MET A 96 24.22 -5.49 -8.01
C MET A 96 23.19 -5.97 -6.96
N MET A 97 23.44 -5.75 -5.67
CA MET A 97 22.58 -6.03 -4.52
C MET A 97 22.32 -7.52 -4.22
N GLY A 98 22.04 -8.36 -5.20
CA GLY A 98 21.69 -9.77 -5.07
C GLY A 98 21.13 -10.33 -6.39
N GLY A 99 20.71 -11.58 -6.38
CA GLY A 99 20.16 -12.23 -7.56
C GLY A 99 21.23 -12.77 -8.50
N TYR A 100 21.27 -12.31 -9.73
CA TYR A 100 22.12 -12.84 -10.79
C TYR A 100 23.63 -12.68 -10.54
N ASN A 101 24.05 -11.77 -9.67
CA ASN A 101 25.45 -11.56 -9.32
C ASN A 101 25.98 -12.55 -8.26
N VAL A 102 25.11 -13.21 -7.49
CA VAL A 102 25.52 -14.01 -6.32
C VAL A 102 26.28 -15.26 -6.77
N SER A 103 25.71 -16.03 -7.69
CA SER A 103 26.37 -17.26 -8.20
C SER A 103 27.75 -16.99 -8.81
N PRO A 104 27.95 -15.97 -9.67
CA PRO A 104 29.29 -15.59 -10.13
C PRO A 104 30.29 -15.25 -9.01
N LEU A 105 29.82 -14.53 -7.95
CA LEU A 105 30.68 -14.21 -6.81
C LEU A 105 31.06 -15.46 -6.00
N VAL A 106 30.14 -16.41 -5.83
CA VAL A 106 30.40 -17.68 -5.13
C VAL A 106 31.40 -18.52 -5.91
N GLU A 107 31.22 -18.67 -7.23
CA GLU A 107 32.17 -19.40 -8.10
C GLU A 107 33.54 -18.75 -8.12
N ALA A 108 33.63 -17.43 -8.06
CA ALA A 108 34.88 -16.69 -8.02
C ALA A 108 35.72 -16.97 -6.76
N LEU A 109 35.14 -17.47 -5.68
CA LEU A 109 35.88 -17.94 -4.48
C LEU A 109 36.84 -19.10 -4.80
N LYS A 110 36.68 -19.77 -5.92
CA LYS A 110 37.55 -20.86 -6.41
C LYS A 110 38.67 -20.39 -7.31
N ILE A 111 38.68 -19.13 -7.75
CA ILE A 111 39.59 -18.54 -8.70
C ILE A 111 40.62 -17.70 -7.97
N ALA A 112 41.86 -18.19 -7.78
CA ALA A 112 42.87 -17.56 -6.95
C ALA A 112 43.13 -16.06 -7.24
N GLU A 113 42.99 -15.64 -8.50
CA GLU A 113 43.25 -14.26 -8.98
C GLU A 113 42.23 -13.25 -8.44
N VAL A 114 40.99 -13.68 -8.12
CA VAL A 114 39.86 -12.82 -7.78
C VAL A 114 39.15 -13.23 -6.49
N ALA A 115 39.57 -14.33 -5.87
CA ALA A 115 38.88 -14.92 -4.71
C ALA A 115 38.76 -13.97 -3.52
N ASP A 116 39.81 -13.21 -3.20
CA ASP A 116 39.80 -12.22 -2.11
C ASP A 116 38.80 -11.08 -2.40
N ALA A 117 38.77 -10.58 -3.63
CA ALA A 117 37.80 -9.58 -4.07
C ALA A 117 36.36 -10.12 -3.99
N ALA A 118 36.12 -11.37 -4.44
CA ALA A 118 34.84 -12.02 -4.35
C ALA A 118 34.35 -12.20 -2.89
N ALA A 119 35.24 -12.64 -2.01
CA ALA A 119 34.94 -12.74 -0.57
C ALA A 119 34.53 -11.37 0.00
N THR A 120 35.24 -10.31 -0.37
CA THR A 120 34.95 -8.93 0.08
C THR A 120 33.54 -8.51 -0.35
N GLN A 121 33.14 -8.78 -1.60
CA GLN A 121 31.79 -8.45 -2.08
C GLN A 121 30.71 -9.29 -1.40
N LEU A 122 30.93 -10.60 -1.25
CA LEU A 122 29.97 -11.49 -0.60
C LEU A 122 29.73 -11.13 0.86
N LYS A 123 30.75 -10.70 1.61
CA LYS A 123 30.62 -10.24 3.01
C LYS A 123 29.59 -9.11 3.17
N ASN A 124 29.38 -8.28 2.13
CA ASN A 124 28.43 -7.16 2.14
C ASN A 124 27.11 -7.49 1.43
N THR A 125 26.98 -8.63 0.78
CA THR A 125 25.77 -9.05 0.06
C THR A 125 24.84 -9.81 1.01
N ILE A 126 23.63 -9.30 1.22
CA ILE A 126 22.62 -9.92 2.15
C ILE A 126 21.55 -10.73 1.42
N LEU A 127 21.26 -10.44 0.14
CA LEU A 127 20.24 -11.11 -0.67
C LEU A 127 20.81 -12.38 -1.33
N VAL A 128 21.33 -13.29 -0.53
CA VAL A 128 21.99 -14.53 -1.00
C VAL A 128 21.06 -15.74 -1.02
N TYR A 129 19.96 -15.72 -0.27
CA TYR A 129 18.96 -16.80 -0.19
C TYR A 129 19.55 -18.21 -0.18
N ASN A 130 19.23 -19.03 -1.20
CA ASN A 130 19.70 -20.42 -1.28
C ASN A 130 21.21 -20.53 -1.54
N SER A 131 21.84 -19.54 -2.17
CA SER A 131 23.30 -19.50 -2.40
C SER A 131 24.11 -19.41 -1.09
N PHE A 132 23.47 -19.15 0.04
CA PHE A 132 24.08 -19.37 1.34
C PHE A 132 24.61 -20.81 1.50
N ASN A 133 23.85 -21.80 1.01
CA ASN A 133 24.24 -23.19 1.08
C ASN A 133 25.47 -23.48 0.19
N ASP A 134 25.54 -22.83 -0.97
CA ASP A 134 26.71 -22.97 -1.88
C ASP A 134 27.99 -22.47 -1.20
N VAL A 135 27.94 -21.33 -0.50
CA VAL A 135 29.08 -20.81 0.28
C VAL A 135 29.41 -21.74 1.46
N LYS A 136 28.38 -22.29 2.15
CA LYS A 136 28.59 -23.28 3.21
C LYS A 136 29.26 -24.54 2.71
N ASP A 137 28.83 -25.07 1.56
CA ASP A 137 29.39 -26.27 0.96
C ASP A 137 30.86 -26.06 0.58
N LEU A 138 31.22 -24.87 0.08
CA LEU A 138 32.63 -24.49 -0.15
C LEU A 138 33.43 -24.43 1.16
N MET A 139 32.87 -23.91 2.23
CA MET A 139 33.49 -23.88 3.56
C MET A 139 33.73 -25.32 4.05
N ASP A 140 32.71 -26.19 3.95
CA ASP A 140 32.79 -27.59 4.37
C ASP A 140 33.80 -28.39 3.54
N ALA A 141 34.01 -27.98 2.29
CA ALA A 141 35.08 -28.51 1.40
C ALA A 141 36.49 -27.94 1.70
N GLY A 142 36.61 -27.06 2.71
CA GLY A 142 37.87 -26.50 3.17
C GLY A 142 38.32 -25.20 2.52
N ASN A 143 37.42 -24.49 1.79
CA ASN A 143 37.72 -23.17 1.24
C ASN A 143 37.79 -22.14 2.39
N ALA A 144 38.98 -21.56 2.61
CA ALA A 144 39.23 -20.60 3.72
C ALA A 144 38.44 -19.30 3.53
N LEU A 145 38.32 -18.78 2.31
CA LEU A 145 37.58 -17.53 2.04
C LEU A 145 36.05 -17.70 2.20
N ALA A 146 35.52 -18.87 1.81
CA ALA A 146 34.12 -19.17 2.10
C ALA A 146 33.83 -19.21 3.62
N LYS A 147 34.76 -19.74 4.42
CA LYS A 147 34.71 -19.69 5.88
C LYS A 147 34.75 -18.26 6.42
N GLU A 148 35.61 -17.41 5.87
CA GLU A 148 35.66 -15.99 6.22
C GLU A 148 34.33 -15.28 5.90
N VAL A 149 33.72 -15.53 4.77
CA VAL A 149 32.42 -14.98 4.37
C VAL A 149 31.35 -15.37 5.38
N ILE A 150 31.21 -16.68 5.70
CA ILE A 150 30.26 -17.17 6.72
C ILE A 150 30.54 -16.53 8.07
N THR A 151 31.81 -16.40 8.45
CA THR A 151 32.21 -15.75 9.73
C THR A 151 31.83 -14.27 9.75
N SER A 152 32.06 -13.56 8.66
CA SER A 152 31.69 -12.17 8.50
C SER A 152 30.18 -11.97 8.61
N TRP A 153 29.37 -12.82 7.96
CA TRP A 153 27.91 -12.79 8.09
C TRP A 153 27.46 -13.10 9.53
N ALA A 154 28.11 -14.08 10.21
CA ALA A 154 27.82 -14.43 11.61
C ALA A 154 28.15 -13.28 12.57
N ASN A 155 29.16 -12.49 12.29
CA ASN A 155 29.55 -11.29 13.05
C ASN A 155 28.73 -10.05 12.68
N GLY A 156 27.84 -10.13 11.70
CA GLY A 156 27.02 -9.00 11.25
C GLY A 156 27.82 -7.84 10.65
N GLU A 157 28.98 -8.10 10.03
CA GLU A 157 29.87 -7.07 9.48
C GLU A 157 29.18 -6.27 8.36
N TRP A 158 28.27 -6.89 7.59
CA TRP A 158 27.43 -6.22 6.59
C TRP A 158 26.63 -5.04 7.18
N PHE A 159 26.37 -5.07 8.50
CA PHE A 159 25.64 -4.05 9.25
C PHE A 159 26.59 -3.15 10.05
N THR A 160 27.53 -3.73 10.81
CA THR A 160 28.40 -2.96 11.71
C THR A 160 29.38 -2.08 10.94
N ASN A 161 29.73 -2.41 9.71
CA ASN A 161 30.57 -1.59 8.83
C ASN A 161 29.82 -0.38 8.23
N ARG A 162 28.49 -0.33 8.32
CA ARG A 162 27.72 0.84 7.90
C ARG A 162 27.72 1.91 8.99
N PRO A 163 27.71 3.21 8.60
CA PRO A 163 27.65 4.28 9.59
C PRO A 163 26.31 4.24 10.35
N ALA A 164 26.38 4.44 11.67
CA ALA A 164 25.19 4.67 12.48
C ALA A 164 24.60 6.06 12.19
N ILE A 165 23.36 6.30 12.64
CA ILE A 165 22.78 7.64 12.63
C ILE A 165 23.73 8.56 13.45
N PRO A 166 24.11 9.74 12.92
CA PRO A 166 24.93 10.68 13.69
C PRO A 166 24.24 11.07 15.00
N ALA A 167 25.02 11.14 16.10
CA ALA A 167 24.48 11.56 17.41
C ALA A 167 23.86 12.97 17.33
N GLU A 168 24.42 13.81 16.47
CA GLU A 168 23.96 15.16 16.20
C GLU A 168 23.83 15.39 14.69
N MET A 169 22.66 15.84 14.23
CA MET A 169 22.37 16.16 12.84
C MET A 169 21.94 17.62 12.73
N THR A 170 22.63 18.39 11.88
CA THR A 170 22.19 19.73 11.50
C THR A 170 21.35 19.66 10.24
N LEU A 171 20.10 20.13 10.31
CA LEU A 171 19.11 20.01 9.23
C LEU A 171 18.52 21.38 8.91
N THR A 172 18.20 21.60 7.63
CA THR A 172 17.41 22.76 7.19
C THR A 172 15.95 22.37 7.08
N VAL A 173 15.06 23.13 7.68
CA VAL A 173 13.62 22.87 7.73
C VAL A 173 12.94 23.26 6.42
N PHE A 174 12.30 22.32 5.76
CA PHE A 174 11.31 22.56 4.72
C PHE A 174 9.93 22.33 5.33
N LYS A 175 9.26 23.42 5.72
CA LYS A 175 7.99 23.34 6.46
C LYS A 175 6.79 23.36 5.51
N VAL A 176 5.94 22.35 5.60
CA VAL A 176 4.62 22.32 4.95
C VAL A 176 3.55 22.40 6.05
N PRO A 177 2.85 23.52 6.18
CA PRO A 177 1.88 23.71 7.26
C PRO A 177 0.61 22.89 7.04
N GLY A 178 -0.04 22.53 8.14
CA GLY A 178 -1.29 21.79 8.16
C GLY A 178 -1.10 20.30 7.85
N GLU A 179 -2.14 19.68 7.31
CA GLU A 179 -2.10 18.27 6.90
C GLU A 179 -1.48 18.14 5.52
N THR A 180 -0.53 17.22 5.37
CA THR A 180 -0.04 16.74 4.09
C THR A 180 -0.45 15.30 3.92
N ASN A 181 -1.36 15.05 3.00
CA ASN A 181 -1.78 13.69 2.66
C ASN A 181 -0.91 13.11 1.54
N THR A 182 -1.11 11.83 1.26
CA THR A 182 -0.33 11.14 0.22
C THR A 182 -0.68 11.59 -1.19
N ASP A 183 -1.82 12.23 -1.43
CA ASP A 183 -2.13 12.87 -2.73
C ASP A 183 -1.30 14.14 -2.93
N ASP A 184 -0.92 14.86 -1.86
CA ASP A 184 0.00 16.00 -1.96
C ASP A 184 1.43 15.56 -2.31
N LEU A 185 1.89 14.42 -1.76
CA LEU A 185 3.25 13.89 -1.97
C LEU A 185 3.37 13.05 -3.25
N SER A 186 2.28 12.45 -3.69
CA SER A 186 2.19 11.53 -4.83
C SER A 186 0.78 11.58 -5.41
N PRO A 187 0.48 12.59 -6.26
CA PRO A 187 -0.86 12.79 -6.79
C PRO A 187 -1.44 11.57 -7.49
N ALA A 188 -2.71 11.26 -7.22
CA ALA A 188 -3.40 10.15 -7.86
C ALA A 188 -3.48 10.31 -9.39
N GLY A 189 -3.64 11.54 -9.88
CA GLY A 189 -3.64 11.86 -11.30
C GLY A 189 -2.34 11.52 -12.04
N GLU A 190 -1.23 11.44 -11.31
CA GLU A 190 0.11 11.13 -11.83
C GLU A 190 0.53 9.68 -11.51
N ALA A 191 -0.41 8.79 -11.21
CA ALA A 191 -0.11 7.41 -10.82
C ALA A 191 0.67 6.62 -11.88
N PHE A 192 0.50 6.95 -13.15
CA PHE A 192 1.19 6.32 -14.28
C PHE A 192 2.70 6.63 -14.34
N THR A 193 3.17 7.67 -13.64
CA THR A 193 4.60 8.04 -13.60
C THR A 193 5.36 7.42 -12.43
N ARG A 194 4.71 6.74 -11.50
CA ARG A 194 5.30 6.27 -10.23
C ARG A 194 6.50 5.34 -10.36
N SER A 195 6.59 4.55 -11.42
CA SER A 195 7.74 3.71 -11.71
C SER A 195 8.97 4.52 -12.18
N ASP A 196 8.77 5.72 -12.70
CA ASP A 196 9.82 6.68 -13.02
C ASP A 196 9.92 7.69 -11.86
N ILE A 197 10.66 7.30 -10.81
CA ILE A 197 10.74 8.06 -9.56
C ILE A 197 11.10 9.53 -9.78
N PRO A 198 12.12 9.89 -10.60
CA PRO A 198 12.47 11.29 -10.86
C PRO A 198 11.31 12.08 -11.48
N LEU A 199 10.63 11.52 -12.47
CA LEU A 199 9.50 12.16 -13.13
C LEU A 199 8.34 12.35 -12.15
N HIS A 200 8.00 11.31 -11.41
CA HIS A 200 6.91 11.34 -10.43
C HIS A 200 7.16 12.36 -9.32
N ALA A 201 8.41 12.44 -8.83
CA ALA A 201 8.78 13.35 -7.76
C ALA A 201 8.61 14.84 -8.15
N ASN A 202 8.64 15.18 -9.45
CA ASN A 202 8.34 16.54 -9.91
C ASN A 202 6.87 16.95 -9.69
N SER A 203 5.98 16.01 -9.43
CA SER A 203 4.57 16.28 -9.09
C SER A 203 4.32 16.51 -7.57
N MET A 204 5.35 16.35 -6.74
CA MET A 204 5.22 16.52 -5.29
C MET A 204 4.81 17.95 -4.94
N LEU A 205 3.74 18.10 -4.14
CA LEU A 205 3.20 19.36 -3.64
C LEU A 205 2.63 20.32 -4.71
N GLN A 206 2.42 19.90 -5.97
CA GLN A 206 1.91 20.75 -7.04
C GLN A 206 0.64 21.51 -6.68
N SER A 207 -0.30 20.86 -5.99
CA SER A 207 -1.58 21.45 -5.61
C SER A 207 -1.53 22.23 -4.30
N LYS A 208 -0.54 21.98 -3.45
CA LYS A 208 -0.46 22.50 -2.08
C LYS A 208 0.56 23.64 -1.93
N MET A 209 1.69 23.53 -2.61
CA MET A 209 2.80 24.48 -2.54
C MET A 209 3.50 24.53 -3.91
N THR A 210 3.03 25.38 -4.81
CA THR A 210 3.48 25.42 -6.21
C THR A 210 4.96 25.76 -6.38
N ASP A 211 5.57 26.46 -5.42
CA ASP A 211 7.00 26.79 -5.37
C ASP A 211 7.81 25.84 -4.44
N GLY A 212 7.19 24.76 -3.98
CA GLY A 212 7.80 23.86 -2.99
C GLY A 212 9.13 23.27 -3.45
N LEU A 213 9.21 22.77 -4.67
CA LEU A 213 10.43 22.19 -5.22
C LEU A 213 11.56 23.21 -5.40
N GLN A 214 11.23 24.43 -5.86
CA GLN A 214 12.18 25.53 -5.96
C GLN A 214 12.67 25.97 -4.57
N THR A 215 11.80 25.94 -3.58
CA THR A 215 12.14 26.23 -2.18
C THR A 215 13.11 25.18 -1.64
N ILE A 216 12.86 23.88 -1.87
CA ILE A 216 13.80 22.81 -1.49
C ILE A 216 15.19 23.04 -2.11
N ALA A 217 15.22 23.35 -3.41
CA ALA A 217 16.48 23.63 -4.10
C ALA A 217 17.27 24.77 -3.44
N LYS A 218 16.62 25.90 -3.14
CA LYS A 218 17.22 27.04 -2.43
C LYS A 218 17.68 26.68 -1.02
N LEU A 219 16.94 25.86 -0.29
CA LEU A 219 17.29 25.45 1.06
C LEU A 219 18.55 24.58 1.09
N LYS A 220 18.81 23.78 0.06
CA LYS A 220 20.04 23.00 -0.09
C LYS A 220 21.28 23.87 -0.19
N GLU A 221 21.17 25.10 -0.71
CA GLU A 221 22.30 26.05 -0.81
C GLU A 221 22.85 26.47 0.56
N LYS A 222 22.11 26.23 1.66
CA LYS A 222 22.60 26.42 3.04
C LYS A 222 23.66 25.41 3.46
N GLY A 223 23.91 24.36 2.68
CA GLY A 223 24.95 23.38 2.92
C GLY A 223 24.61 22.31 3.97
N HIS A 224 23.36 22.25 4.41
CA HIS A 224 22.85 21.20 5.31
C HIS A 224 21.79 20.36 4.62
N PRO A 225 21.64 19.07 4.98
CA PRO A 225 20.51 18.25 4.52
C PRO A 225 19.18 18.92 4.83
N VAL A 226 18.24 18.84 3.89
CA VAL A 226 16.90 19.39 4.05
C VAL A 226 16.00 18.31 4.65
N ALA A 227 15.27 18.63 5.73
CA ALA A 227 14.28 17.78 6.34
C ALA A 227 12.88 18.23 5.92
N TYR A 228 12.01 17.26 5.56
CA TYR A 228 10.57 17.50 5.37
C TYR A 228 9.93 17.66 6.75
N VAL A 229 9.22 18.76 6.99
CA VAL A 229 8.61 19.08 8.29
C VAL A 229 7.12 19.41 8.09
N GLY A 230 6.22 18.77 8.84
CA GLY A 230 4.78 19.03 8.75
C GLY A 230 4.03 18.82 10.05
N ASP A 231 2.85 19.43 10.18
CA ASP A 231 2.02 19.27 11.38
C ASP A 231 1.40 17.86 11.41
N VAL A 232 0.76 17.42 10.32
CA VAL A 232 0.24 16.07 10.10
C VAL A 232 0.73 15.58 8.75
N VAL A 233 1.48 14.49 8.72
CA VAL A 233 2.18 14.02 7.51
C VAL A 233 1.73 12.62 7.11
N GLY A 234 1.43 12.45 5.82
CA GLY A 234 1.26 11.15 5.17
C GLY A 234 -0.07 10.45 5.40
N THR A 235 -1.14 11.19 5.71
CA THR A 235 -2.50 10.63 5.78
C THR A 235 -2.97 10.10 4.43
N GLY A 236 -3.96 9.21 4.44
CA GLY A 236 -4.57 8.67 3.24
C GLY A 236 -3.96 7.35 2.78
N SER A 237 -3.51 7.24 1.54
CA SER A 237 -3.09 5.99 0.91
C SER A 237 -1.68 5.50 1.32
N SER A 238 -1.44 4.20 1.25
CA SER A 238 -0.15 3.55 1.54
C SER A 238 0.87 3.67 0.39
N ARG A 239 1.02 4.85 -0.21
CA ARG A 239 1.86 5.03 -1.40
C ARG A 239 3.35 5.19 -1.06
N LYS A 240 4.17 4.18 -1.35
CA LYS A 240 5.64 4.31 -1.28
C LYS A 240 6.15 5.44 -2.18
N SER A 241 5.46 5.74 -3.29
CA SER A 241 5.80 6.86 -4.17
C SER A 241 5.85 8.21 -3.45
N GLY A 242 5.08 8.40 -2.37
CA GLY A 242 5.20 9.59 -1.52
C GLY A 242 6.57 9.69 -0.84
N ILE A 243 7.05 8.59 -0.26
CA ILE A 243 8.41 8.52 0.32
C ILE A 243 9.48 8.62 -0.77
N ASN A 244 9.31 7.94 -1.90
CA ASN A 244 10.25 8.05 -3.03
C ASN A 244 10.39 9.50 -3.50
N SER A 245 9.30 10.29 -3.54
CA SER A 245 9.34 11.70 -3.88
C SER A 245 10.15 12.52 -2.86
N VAL A 246 9.93 12.28 -1.57
CA VAL A 246 10.71 12.92 -0.51
C VAL A 246 12.19 12.54 -0.62
N GLN A 247 12.50 11.25 -0.79
CA GLN A 247 13.87 10.76 -0.92
C GLN A 247 14.55 11.30 -2.19
N TRP A 248 13.80 11.42 -3.30
CA TRP A 248 14.36 11.99 -4.53
C TRP A 248 14.84 13.43 -4.33
N HIS A 249 14.09 14.22 -3.59
CA HIS A 249 14.45 15.61 -3.33
C HIS A 249 15.38 15.81 -2.14
N MET A 250 15.37 14.94 -1.14
CA MET A 250 16.06 15.15 0.15
C MET A 250 16.99 14.00 0.56
N GLY A 251 17.02 12.89 -0.18
CA GLY A 251 17.90 11.75 0.07
C GLY A 251 19.19 11.80 -0.75
N VAL A 252 19.90 10.66 -0.74
CA VAL A 252 21.19 10.45 -1.44
C VAL A 252 21.08 9.30 -2.43
N ASP A 253 21.92 9.35 -3.48
CA ASP A 253 21.97 8.31 -4.50
C ASP A 253 22.44 6.96 -3.90
N ILE A 254 21.94 5.86 -4.47
CA ILE A 254 22.36 4.50 -4.12
C ILE A 254 23.34 4.02 -5.20
N GLU A 255 24.52 3.61 -4.78
CA GLU A 255 25.54 3.12 -5.71
C GLU A 255 25.02 1.91 -6.52
N GLY A 256 25.18 1.97 -7.83
CA GLY A 256 24.75 0.91 -8.75
C GLY A 256 23.22 0.79 -8.95
N VAL A 257 22.40 1.70 -8.34
CA VAL A 257 20.96 1.73 -8.51
C VAL A 257 20.54 3.03 -9.19
N PRO A 258 20.21 3.00 -10.49
CA PRO A 258 19.83 4.20 -11.20
C PRO A 258 18.46 4.76 -10.74
N ASN A 259 18.34 6.08 -10.76
CA ASN A 259 17.06 6.81 -10.59
C ASN A 259 16.30 6.52 -9.28
N LYS A 260 16.99 6.08 -8.24
CA LYS A 260 16.46 5.84 -6.89
C LYS A 260 17.40 6.40 -5.85
N ARG A 261 16.83 6.92 -4.76
CA ARG A 261 17.57 7.47 -3.62
C ARG A 261 17.09 6.84 -2.31
N THR A 262 17.94 6.91 -1.30
CA THR A 262 17.66 6.47 0.07
C THR A 262 17.95 7.58 1.07
N GLY A 263 17.63 7.35 2.35
CA GLY A 263 17.85 8.34 3.40
C GLY A 263 16.77 9.44 3.39
N GLY A 264 17.16 10.65 3.81
CA GLY A 264 16.23 11.74 4.06
C GLY A 264 15.63 11.67 5.46
N VAL A 265 15.05 12.79 5.92
CA VAL A 265 14.44 12.93 7.25
C VAL A 265 13.05 13.53 7.09
N VAL A 266 12.05 12.91 7.71
CA VAL A 266 10.68 13.41 7.83
C VAL A 266 10.39 13.68 9.29
N ILE A 267 10.01 14.91 9.63
CA ILE A 267 9.67 15.34 10.99
C ILE A 267 8.20 15.76 11.02
N GLY A 268 7.43 15.22 11.94
CA GLY A 268 6.01 15.56 12.05
C GLY A 268 5.52 15.57 13.49
N SER A 269 4.56 16.45 13.81
CA SER A 269 3.84 16.33 15.08
C SER A 269 3.03 15.04 15.09
N ILE A 270 2.41 14.72 13.94
CA ILE A 270 1.77 13.43 13.66
C ILE A 270 2.31 12.94 12.33
N ILE A 271 2.76 11.69 12.28
CA ILE A 271 3.07 10.97 11.04
C ILE A 271 2.14 9.77 10.98
N ALA A 272 1.32 9.70 9.94
CA ALA A 272 0.35 8.61 9.78
C ALA A 272 1.07 7.24 9.77
N PRO A 273 0.52 6.21 10.42
CA PRO A 273 1.23 4.95 10.68
C PRO A 273 1.75 4.27 9.41
N ILE A 274 0.92 4.19 8.37
CA ILE A 274 1.32 3.55 7.11
C ILE A 274 2.46 4.33 6.44
N PHE A 275 2.45 5.66 6.53
CA PHE A 275 3.53 6.50 5.99
C PHE A 275 4.80 6.38 6.81
N PHE A 276 4.68 6.32 8.14
CA PHE A 276 5.80 6.07 9.06
C PHE A 276 6.48 4.74 8.74
N ASN A 277 5.70 3.65 8.67
CA ASN A 277 6.21 2.32 8.34
C ASN A 277 6.86 2.29 6.93
N THR A 278 6.29 3.00 5.96
CA THR A 278 6.87 3.08 4.62
C THR A 278 8.21 3.84 4.61
N ALA A 279 8.35 4.84 5.48
CA ALA A 279 9.62 5.55 5.67
C ALA A 279 10.69 4.64 6.27
N GLU A 280 10.36 3.89 7.34
CA GLU A 280 11.22 2.87 7.95
C GLU A 280 11.68 1.83 6.92
N ASP A 281 10.73 1.27 6.16
CA ASP A 281 11.02 0.25 5.15
C ASP A 281 11.99 0.73 4.07
N SER A 282 11.96 2.03 3.78
CA SER A 282 12.74 2.68 2.71
C SER A 282 14.03 3.34 3.18
N GLY A 283 14.35 3.27 4.47
CA GLY A 283 15.53 3.92 5.06
C GLY A 283 15.43 5.44 5.15
N CYS A 284 14.23 6.00 5.09
CA CYS A 284 13.95 7.41 5.40
C CYS A 284 13.68 7.55 6.90
N LEU A 285 14.36 8.45 7.61
CA LEU A 285 14.23 8.59 9.05
C LEU A 285 12.98 9.39 9.44
N PRO A 286 11.96 8.78 10.05
CA PRO A 286 10.79 9.47 10.57
C PRO A 286 11.03 9.88 12.04
N ILE A 287 10.69 11.13 12.40
CA ILE A 287 10.79 11.66 13.76
C ILE A 287 9.45 12.30 14.15
N LYS A 288 8.79 11.76 15.17
CA LYS A 288 7.58 12.36 15.75
C LYS A 288 7.94 13.32 16.86
N VAL A 289 7.76 14.61 16.63
CA VAL A 289 8.04 15.70 17.60
C VAL A 289 7.15 16.90 17.31
N ASP A 290 6.75 17.66 18.31
CA ASP A 290 6.02 18.91 18.09
C ASP A 290 6.83 19.87 17.19
N VAL A 291 6.28 20.21 16.04
CA VAL A 291 6.91 21.08 15.04
C VAL A 291 6.39 22.52 15.08
N SER A 292 5.59 22.89 16.07
CA SER A 292 4.96 24.22 16.17
C SER A 292 5.95 25.38 16.23
N LYS A 293 7.18 25.14 16.70
CA LYS A 293 8.27 26.13 16.80
C LYS A 293 9.24 26.09 15.61
N MET A 294 8.98 25.24 14.61
CA MET A 294 9.82 25.12 13.43
C MET A 294 9.22 25.93 12.27
N GLU A 295 10.01 26.80 11.66
CA GLU A 295 9.62 27.64 10.54
C GLU A 295 10.41 27.28 9.27
N MET A 296 9.87 27.64 8.10
CA MET A 296 10.51 27.44 6.81
C MET A 296 11.92 28.05 6.80
N GLY A 297 12.91 27.24 6.47
CA GLY A 297 14.31 27.68 6.35
C GLY A 297 15.08 27.76 7.66
N ASP A 298 14.49 27.39 8.80
CA ASP A 298 15.22 27.25 10.05
C ASP A 298 16.35 26.22 9.89
N VAL A 299 17.45 26.47 10.58
CA VAL A 299 18.50 25.47 10.78
C VAL A 299 18.34 24.92 12.18
N ILE A 300 18.09 23.63 12.29
CA ILE A 300 17.87 22.93 13.55
C ILE A 300 18.95 21.88 13.77
N THR A 301 19.22 21.59 15.03
CA THR A 301 20.12 20.51 15.45
C THR A 301 19.31 19.44 16.16
N VAL A 302 19.32 18.23 15.62
CA VAL A 302 18.69 17.07 16.22
C VAL A 302 19.74 16.24 16.93
N LYS A 303 19.67 16.19 18.27
CA LYS A 303 20.45 15.27 19.10
C LYS A 303 19.67 13.96 19.21
N TYR A 304 19.89 13.08 18.23
CA TYR A 304 19.00 11.97 17.96
C TYR A 304 18.83 11.02 19.16
N TYR A 305 19.93 10.55 19.72
CA TYR A 305 19.91 9.60 20.86
C TYR A 305 19.49 10.22 22.19
N GLU A 306 19.51 11.56 22.29
CA GLU A 306 18.96 12.30 23.43
C GLU A 306 17.47 12.58 23.27
N GLY A 307 16.91 12.39 22.07
CA GLY A 307 15.52 12.70 21.74
C GLY A 307 15.21 14.20 21.80
N LYS A 308 16.13 15.07 21.38
CA LYS A 308 16.01 16.54 21.52
C LYS A 308 16.28 17.27 20.22
N VAL A 309 15.50 18.33 19.99
CA VAL A 309 15.65 19.22 18.85
C VAL A 309 15.91 20.65 19.33
N TYR A 310 16.94 21.27 18.77
CA TYR A 310 17.36 22.63 19.11
C TYR A 310 17.32 23.57 17.91
N LYS A 311 17.00 24.83 18.16
CA LYS A 311 17.22 25.98 17.25
C LYS A 311 18.25 26.91 17.89
N GLY A 312 19.49 26.87 17.39
CA GLY A 312 20.60 27.45 18.10
C GLY A 312 20.78 26.79 19.48
N SER A 313 20.64 27.57 20.57
CA SER A 313 20.70 27.05 21.94
C SER A 313 19.32 26.76 22.55
N GLU A 314 18.21 27.10 21.85
CA GLU A 314 16.86 26.89 22.37
C GLU A 314 16.40 25.45 22.12
N LEU A 315 15.95 24.77 23.16
CA LEU A 315 15.26 23.48 23.06
C LEU A 315 13.84 23.71 22.51
N ILE A 316 13.57 23.26 21.31
CA ILE A 316 12.31 23.47 20.62
C ILE A 316 11.41 22.24 20.55
N GLY A 317 11.94 21.05 20.85
CA GLY A 317 11.15 19.81 20.87
C GLY A 317 11.88 18.66 21.54
N GLU A 318 11.11 17.73 22.08
CA GLU A 318 11.59 16.46 22.64
C GLU A 318 10.78 15.30 22.04
N PHE A 319 11.46 14.18 21.77
CA PHE A 319 10.83 12.96 21.19
C PHE A 319 11.42 11.69 21.80
N LYS A 320 10.66 10.60 21.70
CA LYS A 320 11.13 9.25 22.01
C LYS A 320 11.47 8.53 20.71
N ILE A 321 12.56 7.77 20.71
CA ILE A 321 12.87 6.84 19.62
C ILE A 321 11.90 5.65 19.75
N ASP A 322 10.99 5.52 18.80
CA ASP A 322 9.96 4.49 18.80
C ASP A 322 9.64 4.10 17.35
N PRO A 323 9.87 2.83 16.96
CA PRO A 323 10.39 1.73 17.76
C PRO A 323 11.87 1.89 18.15
N ASN A 324 12.32 1.21 19.22
CA ASN A 324 13.71 1.25 19.67
C ASN A 324 14.69 0.63 18.66
N THR A 325 14.19 -0.12 17.69
CA THR A 325 14.94 -0.71 16.56
C THR A 325 15.19 0.27 15.43
N LEU A 326 14.49 1.41 15.38
CA LEU A 326 14.58 2.40 14.30
C LEU A 326 16.03 2.82 13.95
N PRO A 327 16.96 3.04 14.91
CA PRO A 327 18.35 3.32 14.57
C PRO A 327 19.02 2.23 13.73
N ASP A 328 18.76 0.98 14.05
CA ASP A 328 19.32 -0.16 13.32
C ASP A 328 18.67 -0.30 11.93
N GLU A 329 17.38 -0.03 11.82
CA GLU A 329 16.64 -0.05 10.55
C GLU A 329 17.24 0.97 9.58
N ILE A 330 17.42 2.20 10.02
CA ILE A 330 18.03 3.25 9.19
C ILE A 330 19.49 2.92 8.86
N ARG A 331 20.28 2.38 9.81
CA ARG A 331 21.65 1.93 9.56
C ARG A 331 21.72 0.83 8.51
N ALA A 332 20.79 -0.12 8.52
CA ALA A 332 20.70 -1.20 7.55
C ALA A 332 20.27 -0.74 6.14
N GLY A 333 19.74 0.48 6.01
CA GLY A 333 19.17 1.02 4.78
C GLY A 333 17.65 0.83 4.68
N GLY A 334 17.02 0.44 5.78
CA GLY A 334 15.59 0.23 5.95
C GLY A 334 15.28 -1.03 6.78
N ARG A 335 14.04 -1.12 7.27
CA ARG A 335 13.57 -2.26 8.06
C ARG A 335 13.65 -3.58 7.27
N ILE A 336 13.31 -3.58 5.98
CA ILE A 336 13.37 -4.77 5.12
C ILE A 336 14.81 -5.32 5.02
N PRO A 337 15.83 -4.53 4.64
CA PRO A 337 17.22 -4.99 4.66
C PRO A 337 17.68 -5.48 6.04
N LEU A 338 17.25 -4.82 7.13
CA LEU A 338 17.59 -5.26 8.48
C LEU A 338 17.07 -6.67 8.77
N ILE A 339 15.79 -6.96 8.45
CA ILE A 339 15.20 -8.28 8.70
C ILE A 339 15.92 -9.36 7.89
N ILE A 340 16.17 -9.12 6.61
CA ILE A 340 16.86 -10.07 5.73
C ILE A 340 18.28 -10.34 6.23
N GLY A 341 19.03 -9.28 6.50
CA GLY A 341 20.42 -9.40 6.96
C GLY A 341 20.53 -10.03 8.35
N ARG A 342 19.62 -9.71 9.28
CA ARG A 342 19.54 -10.37 10.59
C ARG A 342 19.25 -11.85 10.44
N GLY A 343 18.36 -12.24 9.54
CA GLY A 343 18.10 -13.66 9.22
C GLY A 343 19.34 -14.37 8.67
N LEU A 344 20.11 -13.71 7.79
CA LEU A 344 21.38 -14.22 7.28
C LEU A 344 22.40 -14.41 8.41
N THR A 345 22.55 -13.42 9.29
CA THR A 345 23.45 -13.48 10.46
C THR A 345 23.04 -14.65 11.39
N THR A 346 21.76 -14.79 11.71
CA THR A 346 21.26 -15.91 12.52
C THR A 346 21.59 -17.27 11.90
N LYS A 347 21.38 -17.42 10.59
CA LYS A 347 21.70 -18.65 9.84
C LYS A 347 23.19 -18.95 9.83
N ALA A 348 24.04 -17.95 9.64
CA ALA A 348 25.49 -18.10 9.67
C ALA A 348 26.01 -18.49 11.06
N ARG A 349 25.48 -17.88 12.13
CA ARG A 349 25.80 -18.22 13.52
C ARG A 349 25.43 -19.67 13.85
N ALA A 350 24.27 -20.12 13.39
CA ALA A 350 23.83 -21.51 13.59
C ALA A 350 24.80 -22.50 12.94
N VAL A 351 25.28 -22.23 11.72
CA VAL A 351 26.26 -23.07 11.01
C VAL A 351 27.59 -23.13 11.76
N LEU A 352 28.03 -22.04 12.38
CA LEU A 352 29.28 -21.98 13.14
C LEU A 352 29.11 -22.44 14.62
N GLY A 353 27.92 -22.85 15.04
CA GLY A 353 27.64 -23.23 16.42
C GLY A 353 27.74 -22.08 17.42
N MET A 354 27.55 -20.84 16.95
CA MET A 354 27.54 -19.64 17.79
C MET A 354 26.15 -19.44 18.41
N GLY A 355 26.09 -18.91 19.63
CA GLY A 355 24.83 -18.55 20.30
C GLY A 355 24.09 -17.38 19.62
N GLU A 356 23.01 -16.91 20.26
CA GLU A 356 22.29 -15.73 19.79
C GLU A 356 23.20 -14.51 19.66
N ASP A 357 22.88 -13.63 18.72
CA ASP A 357 23.64 -12.40 18.53
C ASP A 357 23.24 -11.32 19.56
N THR A 358 24.16 -10.39 19.81
CA THR A 358 23.94 -9.16 20.57
C THR A 358 24.21 -7.92 19.71
N ILE A 359 24.24 -8.09 18.39
CA ILE A 359 24.64 -7.07 17.42
C ILE A 359 23.49 -6.11 17.16
N PHE A 360 22.29 -6.65 17.04
CA PHE A 360 21.09 -5.90 16.68
C PHE A 360 20.27 -5.55 17.92
N ALA A 361 19.71 -4.35 17.94
CA ALA A 361 18.71 -3.98 18.93
C ALA A 361 17.53 -4.98 18.88
N ARG A 362 17.12 -5.45 20.03
CA ARG A 362 15.92 -6.28 20.15
C ARG A 362 14.72 -5.38 20.39
N PRO A 363 13.60 -5.62 19.70
CA PRO A 363 12.36 -4.90 20.00
C PRO A 363 12.02 -5.02 21.49
N GLU A 364 11.66 -3.91 22.11
CA GLU A 364 11.13 -3.94 23.47
C GLU A 364 9.84 -4.75 23.46
N GLN A 365 9.77 -5.77 24.30
CA GLN A 365 8.57 -6.59 24.44
C GLN A 365 7.81 -6.11 25.68
N PRO A 366 6.54 -5.74 25.54
CA PRO A 366 5.72 -5.36 26.68
C PRO A 366 5.53 -6.52 27.64
N ALA A 367 5.35 -6.21 28.93
CA ALA A 367 4.98 -7.22 29.90
C ALA A 367 3.61 -7.81 29.59
N ASP A 368 3.43 -9.11 29.80
CA ASP A 368 2.12 -9.73 29.70
C ASP A 368 1.25 -9.22 30.84
N THR A 369 0.07 -8.69 30.53
CA THR A 369 -0.89 -8.19 31.50
C THR A 369 -1.65 -9.30 32.23
N GLY A 370 -1.56 -10.55 31.75
CA GLY A 370 -2.34 -11.68 32.24
C GLY A 370 -3.84 -11.59 31.92
N LYS A 371 -4.27 -10.57 31.17
CA LYS A 371 -5.66 -10.42 30.70
C LYS A 371 -5.89 -11.22 29.42
N GLY A 372 -7.15 -11.41 29.09
CA GLY A 372 -7.54 -12.00 27.82
C GLY A 372 -7.07 -11.18 26.63
N TYR A 373 -7.18 -11.75 25.44
CA TYR A 373 -6.80 -11.14 24.18
C TYR A 373 -8.03 -10.61 23.42
N THR A 374 -7.87 -9.50 22.74
CA THR A 374 -8.86 -9.01 21.78
C THR A 374 -8.92 -9.92 20.53
N LEU A 375 -9.95 -9.76 19.71
CA LEU A 375 -10.07 -10.56 18.48
C LEU A 375 -8.86 -10.36 17.56
N ALA A 376 -8.43 -9.12 17.33
CA ALA A 376 -7.27 -8.80 16.52
C ALA A 376 -5.98 -9.41 17.08
N GLN A 377 -5.77 -9.35 18.40
CA GLN A 377 -4.60 -9.93 19.06
C GLN A 377 -4.53 -11.45 18.88
N LYS A 378 -5.69 -12.12 18.89
CA LYS A 378 -5.78 -13.56 18.61
C LYS A 378 -5.50 -13.91 17.16
N MET A 379 -6.05 -13.13 16.20
CA MET A 379 -5.81 -13.35 14.77
C MET A 379 -4.31 -13.23 14.43
N VAL A 380 -3.67 -12.18 14.92
CA VAL A 380 -2.23 -11.97 14.72
C VAL A 380 -1.43 -13.03 15.47
N GLY A 381 -1.83 -13.41 16.68
CA GLY A 381 -1.21 -14.48 17.44
C GLY A 381 -1.23 -15.80 16.67
N LYS A 382 -2.39 -16.22 16.15
CA LYS A 382 -2.53 -17.40 15.29
C LYS A 382 -1.56 -17.38 14.11
N ALA A 383 -1.43 -16.24 13.43
CA ALA A 383 -0.51 -16.07 12.30
C ALA A 383 0.98 -16.16 12.71
N CYS A 384 1.28 -16.04 14.00
CA CYS A 384 2.62 -16.17 14.57
C CYS A 384 2.82 -17.51 15.32
N GLY A 385 1.83 -18.41 15.34
CA GLY A 385 1.88 -19.63 16.14
C GLY A 385 1.76 -19.41 17.66
N LEU A 386 1.16 -18.28 18.07
CA LEU A 386 0.96 -17.86 19.47
C LEU A 386 -0.54 -17.84 19.81
N ALA A 387 -0.87 -17.89 21.09
CA ALA A 387 -2.26 -17.74 21.57
C ALA A 387 -2.81 -16.34 21.34
N GLY A 388 -1.96 -15.32 21.39
CA GLY A 388 -2.26 -13.93 21.17
C GLY A 388 -1.00 -13.07 21.21
N VAL A 389 -1.13 -11.82 20.78
CA VAL A 389 -0.03 -10.84 20.70
C VAL A 389 -0.44 -9.57 21.43
N ARG A 390 0.33 -9.12 22.42
CA ARG A 390 0.06 -7.89 23.17
C ARG A 390 0.41 -6.65 22.34
N PRO A 391 -0.29 -5.51 22.56
CA PRO A 391 0.09 -4.24 21.95
C PRO A 391 1.56 -3.88 22.25
N GLY A 392 2.28 -3.40 21.23
CA GLY A 392 3.71 -3.08 21.32
C GLY A 392 4.65 -4.27 21.10
N MET A 393 4.16 -5.52 21.05
CA MET A 393 5.00 -6.66 20.66
C MET A 393 5.39 -6.56 19.19
N TYR A 394 6.69 -6.74 18.91
CA TYR A 394 7.15 -6.99 17.55
C TYR A 394 6.95 -8.47 17.19
N VAL A 395 6.31 -8.70 16.06
CA VAL A 395 6.04 -10.05 15.51
C VAL A 395 6.14 -10.04 13.98
N GLU A 396 6.23 -11.21 13.40
CA GLU A 396 6.25 -11.42 11.94
C GLU A 396 5.13 -12.41 11.54
N PRO A 397 3.86 -11.95 11.52
CA PRO A 397 2.74 -12.81 11.17
C PRO A 397 2.81 -13.29 9.72
N ILE A 398 2.41 -14.54 9.50
CA ILE A 398 2.23 -15.10 8.16
C ILE A 398 1.08 -14.38 7.46
N CYS A 399 1.35 -13.86 6.26
CA CYS A 399 0.38 -13.24 5.38
C CYS A 399 -0.21 -14.27 4.43
N THR A 400 -1.49 -14.60 4.59
CA THR A 400 -2.18 -15.53 3.69
C THR A 400 -2.71 -14.87 2.42
N THR A 401 -2.88 -13.56 2.43
CA THR A 401 -3.45 -12.81 1.30
C THR A 401 -2.70 -11.50 1.12
N VAL A 402 -2.13 -11.29 -0.06
CA VAL A 402 -1.37 -10.09 -0.42
C VAL A 402 -1.99 -9.47 -1.67
N GLY A 403 -2.40 -8.20 -1.57
CA GLY A 403 -3.03 -7.45 -2.65
C GLY A 403 -2.08 -6.44 -3.31
N SER A 404 -2.01 -6.45 -4.63
CA SER A 404 -1.34 -5.44 -5.43
C SER A 404 -2.27 -4.91 -6.51
N GLN A 405 -2.27 -3.62 -6.78
CA GLN A 405 -3.12 -2.99 -7.77
C GLN A 405 -2.28 -2.15 -8.76
N ASP A 406 -2.88 -1.80 -9.88
CA ASP A 406 -2.18 -1.21 -11.03
C ASP A 406 -1.43 0.09 -10.75
N THR A 407 -1.87 0.92 -9.81
CA THR A 407 -1.15 2.16 -9.47
C THR A 407 0.05 1.96 -8.54
N THR A 408 0.22 0.76 -7.98
CA THR A 408 1.36 0.36 -7.16
C THR A 408 2.09 -0.87 -7.71
N GLY A 409 1.46 -1.62 -8.60
CA GLY A 409 1.99 -2.85 -9.19
C GLY A 409 3.35 -2.71 -9.87
N PRO A 410 3.62 -1.65 -10.68
CA PRO A 410 4.94 -1.42 -11.24
C PRO A 410 6.02 -1.27 -10.18
N MET A 411 5.73 -0.54 -9.11
CA MET A 411 6.65 -0.38 -7.98
C MET A 411 6.84 -1.68 -7.21
N THR A 412 5.75 -2.44 -6.97
CA THR A 412 5.83 -3.76 -6.34
C THR A 412 6.68 -4.71 -7.18
N ARG A 413 6.53 -4.71 -8.51
CA ARG A 413 7.37 -5.46 -9.45
C ARG A 413 8.85 -5.10 -9.29
N ASP A 414 9.15 -3.81 -9.29
CA ASP A 414 10.52 -3.32 -9.22
C ASP A 414 11.14 -3.68 -7.85
N GLU A 415 10.38 -3.57 -6.75
CA GLU A 415 10.80 -4.03 -5.42
C GLU A 415 11.03 -5.56 -5.36
N VAL A 416 10.18 -6.37 -6.00
CA VAL A 416 10.39 -7.83 -6.11
C VAL A 416 11.67 -8.14 -6.88
N LYS A 417 11.98 -7.39 -7.95
CA LYS A 417 13.24 -7.52 -8.68
C LYS A 417 14.45 -7.15 -7.81
N GLU A 418 14.36 -6.06 -7.06
CA GLU A 418 15.41 -5.64 -6.11
C GLU A 418 15.59 -6.62 -4.95
N LEU A 419 14.50 -7.24 -4.47
CA LEU A 419 14.55 -8.35 -3.51
C LEU A 419 15.09 -9.64 -4.12
N SER A 420 15.45 -9.64 -5.39
CA SER A 420 16.04 -10.77 -6.11
C SER A 420 15.21 -12.06 -6.11
N ALA A 421 13.86 -11.92 -6.11
CA ALA A 421 12.94 -13.03 -5.96
C ALA A 421 12.36 -13.52 -7.29
N LEU A 422 12.40 -14.84 -7.52
CA LEU A 422 11.85 -15.51 -8.69
C LEU A 422 10.52 -16.23 -8.42
N SER A 423 10.02 -16.21 -7.18
CA SER A 423 8.73 -16.80 -6.79
C SER A 423 8.15 -16.09 -5.58
N PHE A 424 6.82 -16.17 -5.42
CA PHE A 424 6.13 -15.77 -4.20
C PHE A 424 6.03 -16.94 -3.21
N SER A 425 6.23 -16.65 -1.93
CA SER A 425 6.04 -17.60 -0.82
C SER A 425 4.72 -17.38 -0.09
N ALA A 426 4.10 -16.21 -0.21
CA ALA A 426 2.77 -15.97 0.33
C ALA A 426 1.74 -16.93 -0.29
N ASP A 427 0.76 -17.35 0.50
CA ASP A 427 -0.28 -18.30 0.07
C ASP A 427 -1.05 -17.81 -1.16
N MET A 428 -1.35 -16.51 -1.23
CA MET A 428 -1.95 -15.87 -2.40
C MET A 428 -1.45 -14.43 -2.55
N VAL A 429 -0.88 -14.12 -3.71
CA VAL A 429 -0.62 -12.75 -4.18
C VAL A 429 -1.56 -12.47 -5.34
N MET A 430 -2.33 -11.38 -5.28
CA MET A 430 -3.25 -10.98 -6.33
C MET A 430 -2.92 -9.60 -6.86
N GLN A 431 -2.90 -9.46 -8.20
CA GLN A 431 -2.73 -8.20 -8.91
C GLN A 431 -4.01 -7.85 -9.68
N SER A 432 -4.41 -6.59 -9.65
CA SER A 432 -5.56 -6.08 -10.40
C SER A 432 -5.23 -4.85 -11.24
N PHE A 433 -6.20 -4.42 -12.08
CA PHE A 433 -6.14 -3.24 -12.93
C PHE A 433 -7.35 -2.31 -12.72
N CYS A 434 -7.88 -2.26 -11.50
CA CYS A 434 -9.12 -1.54 -11.18
C CYS A 434 -9.04 -0.01 -11.30
N HIS A 435 -7.85 0.58 -11.20
CA HIS A 435 -7.68 2.04 -11.29
C HIS A 435 -7.47 2.53 -12.72
N THR A 436 -7.04 1.65 -13.63
CA THR A 436 -6.71 2.00 -15.01
C THR A 436 -7.66 1.36 -16.03
N ALA A 437 -8.71 0.67 -15.59
CA ALA A 437 -9.66 -0.02 -16.48
C ALA A 437 -10.48 0.96 -17.33
N ALA A 438 -10.95 2.07 -16.74
CA ALA A 438 -11.68 3.09 -17.45
C ALA A 438 -10.70 4.16 -17.97
N TYR A 439 -10.80 4.53 -19.25
CA TYR A 439 -9.98 5.59 -19.88
C TYR A 439 -8.47 5.40 -19.73
N PRO A 440 -7.88 4.23 -20.07
CA PRO A 440 -6.46 3.97 -19.87
C PRO A 440 -5.60 4.88 -20.74
N LYS A 441 -4.50 5.39 -20.16
CA LYS A 441 -3.44 6.08 -20.90
C LYS A 441 -2.53 5.06 -21.59
N PRO A 442 -1.71 5.43 -22.60
CA PRO A 442 -0.79 4.50 -23.26
C PRO A 442 0.13 3.75 -22.29
N ALA A 443 0.59 4.41 -21.23
CA ALA A 443 1.40 3.77 -20.18
C ALA A 443 0.61 2.70 -19.41
N ASP A 444 -0.67 2.94 -19.13
CA ASP A 444 -1.56 1.98 -18.47
C ASP A 444 -1.77 0.73 -19.34
N ILE A 445 -1.99 0.93 -20.65
CA ILE A 445 -2.14 -0.17 -21.61
C ILE A 445 -0.86 -1.03 -21.64
N LYS A 446 0.33 -0.39 -21.72
CA LYS A 446 1.60 -1.11 -21.65
C LYS A 446 1.71 -1.92 -20.36
N LEU A 447 1.32 -1.35 -19.22
CA LEU A 447 1.33 -2.03 -17.93
C LEU A 447 0.39 -3.24 -17.92
N GLN A 448 -0.83 -3.08 -18.44
CA GLN A 448 -1.84 -4.15 -18.52
C GLN A 448 -1.36 -5.34 -19.35
N HIS A 449 -0.43 -5.13 -20.28
CA HIS A 449 0.16 -6.20 -21.09
C HIS A 449 1.44 -6.80 -20.51
N THR A 450 2.24 -6.04 -19.72
CA THR A 450 3.56 -6.50 -19.28
C THR A 450 3.57 -7.02 -17.83
N LEU A 451 2.70 -6.52 -16.96
CA LEU A 451 2.65 -6.93 -15.55
C LEU A 451 2.08 -8.35 -15.34
N PRO A 452 1.08 -8.83 -16.13
CA PRO A 452 0.52 -10.16 -15.94
C PRO A 452 1.54 -11.29 -15.95
N GLU A 453 2.40 -11.35 -16.95
CA GLU A 453 3.42 -12.39 -17.07
C GLU A 453 4.39 -12.38 -15.87
N PHE A 454 4.80 -11.21 -15.43
CA PHE A 454 5.67 -11.06 -14.26
C PHE A 454 5.05 -11.66 -12.98
N ILE A 455 3.76 -11.41 -12.75
CA ILE A 455 3.06 -11.89 -11.56
C ILE A 455 2.77 -13.39 -11.65
N THR A 456 2.25 -13.87 -12.80
CA THR A 456 1.86 -15.28 -12.96
C THR A 456 3.07 -16.22 -13.01
N SER A 457 4.20 -15.79 -13.60
CA SER A 457 5.45 -16.56 -13.59
C SER A 457 6.00 -16.81 -12.16
N ARG A 458 5.58 -15.99 -11.21
CA ARG A 458 5.93 -16.11 -9.78
C ARG A 458 4.85 -16.79 -8.93
N GLY A 459 3.78 -17.29 -9.55
CA GLY A 459 2.67 -17.97 -8.87
C GLY A 459 1.58 -17.03 -8.32
N GLY A 460 1.55 -15.77 -8.76
CA GLY A 460 0.51 -14.82 -8.40
C GLY A 460 -0.74 -14.93 -9.28
N VAL A 461 -1.86 -14.45 -8.76
CA VAL A 461 -3.17 -14.41 -9.43
C VAL A 461 -3.35 -13.05 -10.11
N ILE A 462 -3.81 -13.05 -11.35
CA ILE A 462 -4.09 -11.84 -12.12
C ILE A 462 -5.57 -11.68 -12.36
N LEU A 463 -6.09 -10.48 -12.05
CA LEU A 463 -7.37 -9.99 -12.56
C LEU A 463 -7.16 -9.24 -13.88
N ARG A 464 -8.18 -9.25 -14.73
CA ARG A 464 -8.16 -8.56 -16.02
C ARG A 464 -8.65 -7.12 -15.88
N PRO A 465 -8.25 -6.17 -16.77
CA PRO A 465 -8.87 -4.86 -16.81
C PRO A 465 -10.39 -4.97 -16.97
N GLY A 466 -11.15 -4.28 -16.10
CA GLY A 466 -12.62 -4.36 -16.10
C GLY A 466 -13.22 -5.46 -15.23
N ASP A 467 -12.42 -6.36 -14.65
CA ASP A 467 -12.92 -7.33 -13.65
C ASP A 467 -13.49 -6.64 -12.41
N GLY A 468 -12.98 -5.46 -12.09
CA GLY A 468 -13.47 -4.62 -11.02
C GLY A 468 -12.45 -4.33 -9.93
N VAL A 469 -12.96 -3.83 -8.81
CA VAL A 469 -12.15 -3.37 -7.68
C VAL A 469 -11.49 -4.55 -6.97
N ILE A 470 -10.18 -4.47 -6.78
CA ILE A 470 -9.39 -5.53 -6.14
C ILE A 470 -9.94 -5.94 -4.77
N HIS A 471 -10.43 -4.99 -3.98
CA HIS A 471 -10.90 -5.26 -2.62
C HIS A 471 -12.12 -6.17 -2.60
N SER A 472 -13.04 -6.02 -3.56
CA SER A 472 -14.18 -6.91 -3.73
C SER A 472 -13.76 -8.35 -4.06
N TRP A 473 -12.67 -8.53 -4.82
CA TRP A 473 -12.11 -9.84 -5.15
C TRP A 473 -11.32 -10.44 -3.99
N LEU A 474 -10.43 -9.66 -3.36
CA LEU A 474 -9.63 -10.11 -2.21
C LEU A 474 -10.52 -10.58 -1.07
N ASN A 475 -11.60 -9.85 -0.78
CA ASN A 475 -12.54 -10.23 0.28
C ASN A 475 -13.28 -11.53 -0.04
N ARG A 476 -13.61 -11.78 -1.32
CA ARG A 476 -14.18 -13.07 -1.74
C ARG A 476 -13.21 -14.24 -1.61
N LEU A 477 -11.89 -13.97 -1.67
CA LEU A 477 -10.85 -14.98 -1.55
C LEU A 477 -10.18 -14.98 -0.17
N CYS A 478 -10.63 -14.16 0.77
CA CYS A 478 -10.11 -14.12 2.13
C CYS A 478 -10.49 -15.38 2.93
N LEU A 479 -9.59 -15.80 3.80
CA LEU A 479 -9.85 -16.87 4.77
C LEU A 479 -10.16 -16.26 6.14
N PRO A 480 -11.13 -16.81 6.89
CA PRO A 480 -11.45 -16.33 8.23
C PRO A 480 -10.25 -16.40 9.18
N ASP A 481 -10.18 -15.46 10.11
CA ASP A 481 -9.15 -15.39 11.17
C ASP A 481 -7.71 -15.45 10.65
N THR A 482 -7.45 -14.82 9.49
CA THR A 482 -6.11 -14.77 8.88
C THR A 482 -5.62 -13.33 8.73
N VAL A 483 -4.31 -13.19 8.60
CA VAL A 483 -3.63 -11.89 8.39
C VAL A 483 -3.29 -11.72 6.92
N GLY A 484 -3.42 -10.48 6.43
CA GLY A 484 -2.99 -10.10 5.09
C GLY A 484 -2.46 -8.68 5.02
N THR A 485 -2.07 -8.28 3.82
CA THR A 485 -1.59 -6.94 3.48
C THR A 485 -1.92 -6.57 2.05
N GLY A 486 -1.69 -5.33 1.68
CA GLY A 486 -1.79 -4.87 0.30
C GLY A 486 -1.34 -3.44 0.11
N GLY A 487 -1.09 -3.08 -1.14
CA GLY A 487 -0.56 -1.78 -1.55
C GLY A 487 -1.59 -0.64 -1.56
N ASP A 488 -2.80 -0.90 -1.12
CA ASP A 488 -3.85 0.11 -0.98
C ASP A 488 -4.35 0.15 0.47
N SER A 489 -4.57 1.35 1.02
CA SER A 489 -5.05 1.54 2.39
C SER A 489 -6.43 0.91 2.65
N HIS A 490 -7.22 0.67 1.59
CA HIS A 490 -8.52 0.00 1.65
C HIS A 490 -8.43 -1.52 1.53
N THR A 491 -7.22 -2.11 1.56
CA THR A 491 -7.07 -3.56 1.73
C THR A 491 -7.44 -3.92 3.15
N ARG A 492 -8.73 -4.17 3.40
CA ARG A 492 -9.31 -4.45 4.71
C ARG A 492 -10.11 -5.75 4.63
N PHE A 493 -9.94 -6.63 5.59
CA PHE A 493 -10.59 -7.94 5.64
C PHE A 493 -11.52 -8.04 6.85
N PRO A 494 -12.85 -7.93 6.68
CA PRO A 494 -13.78 -7.98 7.80
C PRO A 494 -13.79 -9.31 8.54
N ILE A 495 -13.58 -10.44 7.84
CA ILE A 495 -13.53 -11.79 8.45
C ILE A 495 -12.12 -12.25 8.84
N GLY A 496 -11.12 -11.46 8.55
CA GLY A 496 -9.73 -11.59 8.96
C GLY A 496 -9.23 -10.25 9.44
N ILE A 497 -7.95 -9.99 9.27
CA ILE A 497 -7.33 -8.69 9.54
C ILE A 497 -6.27 -8.39 8.49
N SER A 498 -6.17 -7.16 8.04
CA SER A 498 -5.17 -6.73 7.07
C SER A 498 -4.48 -5.45 7.54
N PHE A 499 -3.17 -5.41 7.38
CA PHE A 499 -2.33 -4.25 7.65
C PHE A 499 -1.78 -3.72 6.32
N PRO A 500 -2.46 -2.74 5.68
CA PRO A 500 -1.99 -2.16 4.43
C PRO A 500 -0.60 -1.54 4.56
N ALA A 501 0.18 -1.63 3.49
CA ALA A 501 1.58 -1.23 3.51
C ALA A 501 2.02 -0.60 2.17
N GLY A 502 3.19 0.01 2.17
CA GLY A 502 3.85 0.47 0.95
C GLY A 502 4.30 -0.71 0.06
N SER A 503 4.55 -0.44 -1.21
CA SER A 503 4.91 -1.47 -2.22
C SER A 503 6.13 -2.32 -1.83
N GLY A 504 7.10 -1.76 -1.10
CA GLY A 504 8.27 -2.50 -0.61
C GLY A 504 7.89 -3.60 0.38
N LEU A 505 7.05 -3.27 1.37
CA LEU A 505 6.58 -4.27 2.35
C LEU A 505 5.60 -5.26 1.73
N VAL A 506 4.78 -4.82 0.77
CA VAL A 506 3.89 -5.71 -0.01
C VAL A 506 4.72 -6.71 -0.82
N ALA A 507 5.79 -6.25 -1.49
CA ALA A 507 6.74 -7.11 -2.19
C ALA A 507 7.41 -8.09 -1.23
N PHE A 508 7.90 -7.61 -0.08
CA PHE A 508 8.51 -8.44 0.96
C PHE A 508 7.54 -9.50 1.47
N ALA A 509 6.29 -9.15 1.78
CA ALA A 509 5.26 -10.09 2.21
C ALA A 509 4.93 -11.13 1.12
N GLY A 510 4.87 -10.72 -0.14
CA GLY A 510 4.69 -11.64 -1.27
C GLY A 510 5.85 -12.63 -1.40
N VAL A 511 7.07 -12.15 -1.28
CA VAL A 511 8.32 -12.94 -1.43
C VAL A 511 8.55 -13.88 -0.25
N THR A 512 8.35 -13.41 0.98
CA THR A 512 8.69 -14.18 2.20
C THR A 512 7.50 -14.91 2.82
N GLY A 513 6.28 -14.47 2.52
CA GLY A 513 5.05 -14.99 3.13
C GLY A 513 4.75 -14.42 4.52
N ALA A 514 5.52 -13.45 4.99
CA ALA A 514 5.34 -12.83 6.32
C ALA A 514 5.58 -11.32 6.24
N MET A 515 5.12 -10.58 7.23
CA MET A 515 5.38 -9.14 7.33
C MET A 515 5.80 -8.75 8.75
N PRO A 516 6.72 -7.79 8.93
CA PRO A 516 7.03 -7.24 10.25
C PRO A 516 5.86 -6.40 10.75
N LEU A 517 5.52 -6.54 12.02
CA LEU A 517 4.44 -5.83 12.66
C LEU A 517 4.78 -5.53 14.12
N ASN A 518 4.68 -4.25 14.52
CA ASN A 518 4.51 -3.87 15.91
C ASN A 518 3.01 -3.90 16.19
N MET A 519 2.54 -4.81 17.05
CA MET A 519 1.11 -4.99 17.31
C MET A 519 0.49 -3.71 17.84
N PRO A 520 -0.50 -3.12 17.15
CA PRO A 520 -1.18 -1.93 17.64
C PRO A 520 -2.12 -2.22 18.81
N GLU A 521 -2.47 -1.15 19.56
CA GLU A 521 -3.62 -1.18 20.47
C GLU A 521 -4.92 -1.32 19.69
N SER A 522 -5.97 -1.85 20.32
CA SER A 522 -7.31 -1.94 19.73
C SER A 522 -8.26 -0.90 20.31
N VAL A 523 -9.07 -0.30 19.45
CA VAL A 523 -10.27 0.47 19.80
C VAL A 523 -11.49 -0.36 19.43
N LEU A 524 -12.40 -0.57 20.37
CA LEU A 524 -13.64 -1.30 20.15
C LEU A 524 -14.78 -0.33 19.86
N VAL A 525 -15.48 -0.55 18.76
CA VAL A 525 -16.80 0.05 18.49
C VAL A 525 -17.85 -1.01 18.67
N ARG A 526 -18.78 -0.78 19.60
CA ARG A 526 -19.88 -1.69 19.93
C ARG A 526 -21.20 -1.08 19.56
N PHE A 527 -21.89 -1.67 18.61
CA PHE A 527 -23.25 -1.28 18.24
C PHE A 527 -24.27 -2.01 19.14
N LYS A 528 -25.30 -1.28 19.54
CA LYS A 528 -26.42 -1.78 20.35
C LYS A 528 -27.75 -1.33 19.75
N GLY A 529 -28.84 -1.99 20.13
CA GLY A 529 -30.18 -1.61 19.68
C GLY A 529 -30.51 -2.07 18.27
N LYS A 530 -31.40 -1.37 17.58
CA LYS A 530 -31.91 -1.72 16.27
C LYS A 530 -31.81 -0.54 15.31
N MET A 531 -31.43 -0.82 14.07
CA MET A 531 -31.46 0.19 13.00
C MET A 531 -32.84 0.77 12.82
N GLN A 532 -32.92 2.09 12.72
CA GLN A 532 -34.19 2.82 12.54
C GLN A 532 -34.58 2.86 11.04
N PRO A 533 -35.88 3.05 10.71
CA PRO A 533 -36.31 3.19 9.32
C PRO A 533 -35.53 4.30 8.59
N GLY A 534 -35.13 4.03 7.35
CA GLY A 534 -34.35 4.97 6.52
C GLY A 534 -32.84 5.04 6.83
N ILE A 535 -32.40 4.44 7.93
CA ILE A 535 -30.98 4.36 8.31
C ILE A 535 -30.34 3.17 7.58
N THR A 536 -29.15 3.39 7.08
CA THR A 536 -28.37 2.43 6.29
C THR A 536 -27.04 2.11 6.94
N LEU A 537 -26.33 1.11 6.44
CA LEU A 537 -25.01 0.77 6.95
C LEU A 537 -23.99 1.91 6.76
N ARG A 538 -24.14 2.72 5.71
CA ARG A 538 -23.29 3.89 5.49
C ARG A 538 -23.45 4.94 6.61
N ASP A 539 -24.64 5.08 7.17
CA ASP A 539 -24.86 5.97 8.30
C ASP A 539 -24.12 5.46 9.55
N LEU A 540 -24.03 4.12 9.73
CA LEU A 540 -23.23 3.51 10.79
C LEU A 540 -21.73 3.76 10.59
N VAL A 541 -21.25 3.69 9.36
CA VAL A 541 -19.85 4.06 9.01
C VAL A 541 -19.55 5.48 9.49
N ASN A 542 -20.45 6.44 9.20
CA ASN A 542 -20.28 7.84 9.58
C ASN A 542 -20.60 8.11 11.05
N ALA A 543 -21.39 7.24 11.70
CA ALA A 543 -21.66 7.31 13.15
C ALA A 543 -20.40 7.08 13.99
N ILE A 544 -19.46 6.24 13.52
CA ILE A 544 -18.21 5.98 14.25
C ILE A 544 -17.44 7.27 14.54
N PRO A 545 -17.04 8.09 13.54
CA PRO A 545 -16.39 9.38 13.80
C PRO A 545 -17.34 10.37 14.52
N TYR A 546 -18.63 10.37 14.23
CA TYR A 546 -19.59 11.27 14.84
C TYR A 546 -19.66 11.09 16.37
N TYR A 547 -19.75 9.85 16.84
CA TYR A 547 -19.74 9.54 18.26
C TYR A 547 -18.37 9.74 18.91
N ALA A 548 -17.28 9.47 18.18
CA ALA A 548 -15.93 9.77 18.63
C ALA A 548 -15.70 11.28 18.85
N ILE A 549 -16.23 12.13 17.96
CA ILE A 549 -16.19 13.61 18.13
C ILE A 549 -16.99 14.03 19.35
N LYS A 550 -18.22 13.54 19.51
CA LYS A 550 -19.05 13.83 20.67
C LYS A 550 -18.39 13.43 22.00
N ALA A 551 -17.62 12.35 21.99
CA ALA A 551 -16.87 11.88 23.15
C ALA A 551 -15.53 12.62 23.35
N GLY A 552 -15.17 13.58 22.49
CA GLY A 552 -13.88 14.30 22.55
C GLY A 552 -12.65 13.46 22.21
N LEU A 553 -12.85 12.33 21.53
CA LEU A 553 -11.83 11.36 21.12
C LEU A 553 -11.27 11.63 19.71
N LEU A 554 -12.00 12.41 18.91
CA LEU A 554 -11.63 12.82 17.56
C LEU A 554 -11.90 14.31 17.40
N THR A 555 -11.01 15.04 16.72
CA THR A 555 -11.23 16.45 16.35
C THR A 555 -11.16 16.62 14.84
N VAL A 556 -11.94 17.55 14.28
CA VAL A 556 -11.88 17.91 12.86
C VAL A 556 -10.69 18.82 12.59
N GLU A 557 -10.39 19.74 13.52
CA GLU A 557 -9.24 20.64 13.41
C GLU A 557 -7.93 19.87 13.31
N LYS A 558 -7.08 20.28 12.35
CA LYS A 558 -5.80 19.60 12.09
C LYS A 558 -4.68 20.03 13.04
N LYS A 559 -4.74 21.26 13.54
CA LYS A 559 -3.79 21.73 14.56
C LYS A 559 -4.14 21.14 15.92
N GLY A 560 -3.23 20.39 16.52
CA GLY A 560 -3.49 19.68 17.78
C GLY A 560 -4.54 18.58 17.65
N LYS A 561 -4.63 17.95 16.45
CA LYS A 561 -5.62 16.89 16.15
C LYS A 561 -5.54 15.77 17.17
N LYS A 562 -6.72 15.44 17.73
CA LYS A 562 -6.94 14.19 18.47
C LYS A 562 -7.52 13.18 17.49
N ASN A 563 -7.04 11.97 17.50
CA ASN A 563 -7.61 10.86 16.74
C ASN A 563 -7.35 9.54 17.50
N VAL A 564 -8.35 9.04 18.21
CA VAL A 564 -8.25 7.81 18.98
C VAL A 564 -7.97 6.59 18.12
N PHE A 565 -8.35 6.64 16.85
CA PHE A 565 -8.15 5.55 15.89
C PHE A 565 -6.74 5.51 15.27
N ASP A 566 -6.00 6.62 15.36
CA ASP A 566 -4.70 6.73 14.71
C ASP A 566 -3.74 5.64 15.17
N GLY A 567 -3.27 4.82 14.22
CA GLY A 567 -2.36 3.71 14.46
C GLY A 567 -2.95 2.54 15.27
N THR A 568 -4.25 2.51 15.52
CA THR A 568 -4.90 1.42 16.27
C THR A 568 -5.57 0.41 15.33
N VAL A 569 -5.90 -0.77 15.86
CA VAL A 569 -6.84 -1.68 15.22
C VAL A 569 -8.25 -1.27 15.59
N LEU A 570 -9.11 -1.06 14.61
CA LEU A 570 -10.54 -0.86 14.83
C LEU A 570 -11.23 -2.22 14.86
N GLU A 571 -11.76 -2.60 16.02
CA GLU A 571 -12.58 -3.81 16.18
C GLU A 571 -14.05 -3.41 16.28
N ILE A 572 -14.92 -4.08 15.52
CA ILE A 572 -16.36 -3.74 15.44
C ILE A 572 -17.18 -4.97 15.84
N GLU A 573 -18.16 -4.80 16.75
CA GLU A 573 -19.10 -5.84 17.18
C GLU A 573 -20.53 -5.34 17.36
N GLY A 574 -21.47 -6.25 17.55
CA GLY A 574 -22.88 -5.96 17.74
C GLY A 574 -23.71 -5.99 16.45
N LEU A 575 -23.15 -6.51 15.36
CA LEU A 575 -23.76 -6.61 14.04
C LEU A 575 -23.50 -7.98 13.40
N GLU A 576 -23.60 -9.06 14.19
CA GLU A 576 -23.17 -10.41 13.82
C GLU A 576 -23.94 -11.00 12.62
N ASP A 577 -25.17 -10.53 12.37
CA ASP A 577 -26.04 -10.99 11.27
C ASP A 577 -25.75 -10.31 9.91
N LEU A 578 -24.80 -9.35 9.86
CA LEU A 578 -24.44 -8.71 8.61
C LEU A 578 -23.86 -9.73 7.62
N LYS A 579 -24.19 -9.56 6.35
CA LYS A 579 -23.48 -10.26 5.26
C LYS A 579 -22.02 -9.77 5.20
N VAL A 580 -21.11 -10.63 4.77
CA VAL A 580 -19.67 -10.28 4.73
C VAL A 580 -19.41 -9.07 3.84
N GLU A 581 -20.10 -8.93 2.71
CA GLU A 581 -19.98 -7.76 1.83
C GLU A 581 -20.47 -6.46 2.49
N GLN A 582 -21.43 -6.52 3.40
CA GLN A 582 -21.87 -5.38 4.21
C GLN A 582 -20.83 -5.07 5.30
N ALA A 583 -20.28 -6.08 5.96
CA ALA A 583 -19.23 -5.90 6.95
C ALA A 583 -17.96 -5.28 6.33
N PHE A 584 -17.70 -5.56 5.05
CA PHE A 584 -16.61 -4.93 4.32
C PHE A 584 -16.78 -3.41 4.23
N GLU A 585 -17.98 -2.89 4.08
CA GLU A 585 -18.25 -1.44 4.06
C GLU A 585 -17.76 -0.76 5.35
N LEU A 586 -18.00 -1.40 6.52
CA LEU A 586 -17.51 -0.92 7.82
C LEU A 586 -15.98 -0.99 7.93
N SER A 587 -15.39 -2.12 7.53
CA SER A 587 -13.95 -2.32 7.66
C SER A 587 -13.16 -1.44 6.71
N ASP A 588 -13.63 -1.24 5.49
CA ASP A 588 -12.99 -0.43 4.46
C ASP A 588 -12.84 1.03 4.88
N ALA A 589 -13.91 1.61 5.44
CA ALA A 589 -13.92 2.99 5.91
C ALA A 589 -12.94 3.29 7.05
N SER A 590 -12.43 2.28 7.75
CA SER A 590 -11.42 2.45 8.79
C SER A 590 -10.11 3.08 8.27
N ALA A 591 -9.86 2.96 6.96
CA ALA A 591 -8.74 3.61 6.30
C ALA A 591 -8.77 5.14 6.45
N GLU A 592 -9.97 5.73 6.46
CA GLU A 592 -10.15 7.18 6.58
C GLU A 592 -9.99 7.69 8.00
N ARG A 593 -9.95 6.78 8.97
CA ARG A 593 -9.67 7.07 10.40
C ARG A 593 -8.19 6.97 10.74
N SER A 594 -7.31 6.73 9.77
CA SER A 594 -5.88 6.40 9.99
C SER A 594 -5.68 5.16 10.86
N ALA A 595 -6.65 4.26 10.93
CA ALA A 595 -6.51 3.00 11.62
C ALA A 595 -5.48 2.09 10.92
N ALA A 596 -4.63 1.41 11.70
CA ALA A 596 -3.65 0.48 11.17
C ALA A 596 -4.31 -0.75 10.51
N ALA A 597 -5.40 -1.23 11.10
CA ALA A 597 -6.19 -2.36 10.62
C ALA A 597 -7.63 -2.28 11.09
N CYS A 598 -8.48 -3.18 10.57
CA CYS A 598 -9.85 -3.34 11.06
C CYS A 598 -10.28 -4.80 10.95
N THR A 599 -11.10 -5.25 11.89
CA THR A 599 -11.83 -6.53 11.81
C THR A 599 -13.24 -6.35 12.35
N VAL A 600 -14.17 -7.18 11.87
CA VAL A 600 -15.60 -7.10 12.25
C VAL A 600 -16.03 -8.47 12.79
N LYS A 601 -16.60 -8.49 14.00
CA LYS A 601 -17.16 -9.72 14.55
C LYS A 601 -18.45 -10.08 13.82
N LEU A 602 -18.43 -11.22 13.14
CA LEU A 602 -19.60 -11.78 12.45
C LEU A 602 -19.99 -13.14 13.03
N GLY A 603 -21.23 -13.55 12.78
CA GLY A 603 -21.70 -14.90 13.06
C GLY A 603 -21.16 -15.91 12.05
N ILE A 604 -21.19 -17.20 12.43
CA ILE A 604 -20.68 -18.28 11.56
C ILE A 604 -21.50 -18.43 10.27
N GLU A 605 -22.82 -18.30 10.34
CA GLU A 605 -23.69 -18.58 9.17
C GLU A 605 -23.45 -17.61 8.01
N PRO A 606 -23.34 -16.26 8.19
CA PRO A 606 -22.97 -15.36 7.10
C PRO A 606 -21.63 -15.72 6.46
N VAL A 607 -20.65 -16.12 7.25
CA VAL A 607 -19.31 -16.48 6.76
C VAL A 607 -19.34 -17.81 5.99
N LYS A 608 -20.07 -18.83 6.48
CA LYS A 608 -20.27 -20.11 5.77
C LYS A 608 -20.93 -19.90 4.41
N GLU A 609 -22.01 -19.14 4.38
CA GLU A 609 -22.73 -18.82 3.15
C GLU A 609 -21.78 -18.15 2.14
N TYR A 610 -21.01 -17.17 2.59
CA TYR A 610 -20.07 -16.43 1.75
C TYR A 610 -18.93 -17.30 1.21
N LEU A 611 -18.26 -18.08 2.06
CA LEU A 611 -17.16 -18.94 1.62
C LEU A 611 -17.66 -20.06 0.68
N SER A 612 -18.81 -20.65 0.98
CA SER A 612 -19.41 -21.66 0.12
C SER A 612 -19.67 -21.12 -1.29
N SER A 613 -20.24 -19.92 -1.39
CA SER A 613 -20.44 -19.22 -2.65
C SER A 613 -19.10 -18.96 -3.38
N ASN A 614 -18.08 -18.49 -2.65
CA ASN A 614 -16.80 -18.13 -3.24
C ASN A 614 -15.95 -19.31 -3.69
N VAL A 615 -16.09 -20.49 -3.08
CA VAL A 615 -15.50 -21.75 -3.61
C VAL A 615 -15.95 -21.96 -5.06
N LYS A 616 -17.26 -21.81 -5.34
CA LYS A 616 -17.79 -21.95 -6.68
C LYS A 616 -17.27 -20.89 -7.64
N LEU A 617 -17.10 -19.64 -7.16
CA LEU A 617 -16.48 -18.58 -7.95
C LEU A 617 -15.04 -18.95 -8.34
N ILE A 618 -14.23 -19.43 -7.39
CA ILE A 618 -12.82 -19.80 -7.63
C ILE A 618 -12.75 -20.96 -8.65
N GLU A 619 -13.59 -21.98 -8.51
CA GLU A 619 -13.67 -23.09 -9.45
C GLU A 619 -14.01 -22.59 -10.88
N GLN A 620 -14.89 -21.61 -11.00
CA GLN A 620 -15.21 -20.97 -12.27
C GLN A 620 -14.03 -20.14 -12.80
N MET A 621 -13.34 -19.37 -11.95
CA MET A 621 -12.13 -18.63 -12.36
C MET A 621 -11.07 -19.55 -12.97
N ILE A 622 -10.86 -20.72 -12.37
CA ILE A 622 -9.94 -21.74 -12.89
C ILE A 622 -10.40 -22.24 -14.27
N ALA A 623 -11.69 -22.57 -14.40
CA ALA A 623 -12.27 -23.03 -15.66
C ALA A 623 -12.17 -22.00 -16.78
N GLU A 624 -12.21 -20.71 -16.45
CA GLU A 624 -12.09 -19.58 -17.37
C GLU A 624 -10.64 -19.13 -17.63
N GLY A 625 -9.68 -19.89 -17.12
CA GLY A 625 -8.26 -19.69 -17.42
C GLY A 625 -7.58 -18.57 -16.63
N TYR A 626 -8.12 -18.15 -15.49
CA TYR A 626 -7.39 -17.27 -14.57
C TYR A 626 -6.15 -17.96 -14.03
N GLN A 627 -5.04 -17.24 -14.00
CA GLN A 627 -3.76 -17.73 -13.52
C GLN A 627 -3.36 -16.97 -12.23
N ASP A 628 -2.66 -17.58 -11.27
CA ASP A 628 -2.15 -18.96 -11.29
C ASP A 628 -3.24 -19.95 -10.81
N ALA A 629 -3.60 -20.91 -11.65
CA ALA A 629 -4.65 -21.91 -11.35
C ALA A 629 -4.32 -22.76 -10.11
N ARG A 630 -3.05 -23.08 -9.85
CA ARG A 630 -2.64 -23.88 -8.68
C ARG A 630 -2.86 -23.09 -7.38
N THR A 631 -2.59 -21.79 -7.39
CA THR A 631 -2.83 -20.90 -6.25
C THR A 631 -4.32 -20.76 -5.96
N LEU A 632 -5.14 -20.60 -6.99
CA LEU A 632 -6.60 -20.58 -6.88
C LEU A 632 -7.13 -21.90 -6.32
N ALA A 633 -6.69 -23.06 -6.86
CA ALA A 633 -7.12 -24.37 -6.38
C ALA A 633 -6.77 -24.59 -4.89
N ARG A 634 -5.54 -24.23 -4.48
CA ARG A 634 -5.12 -24.31 -3.08
C ARG A 634 -6.01 -23.44 -2.18
N ARG A 635 -6.38 -22.24 -2.63
CA ARG A 635 -7.27 -21.35 -1.88
C ARG A 635 -8.68 -21.95 -1.74
N ALA A 636 -9.24 -22.53 -2.80
CA ALA A 636 -10.53 -23.21 -2.75
C ALA A 636 -10.52 -24.39 -1.76
N GLU A 637 -9.47 -25.21 -1.76
CA GLU A 637 -9.33 -26.31 -0.81
C GLU A 637 -9.30 -25.83 0.65
N LYS A 638 -8.53 -24.78 0.96
CA LYS A 638 -8.52 -24.18 2.30
C LYS A 638 -9.89 -23.65 2.74
N MET A 639 -10.66 -23.09 1.83
CA MET A 639 -12.06 -22.70 2.12
C MET A 639 -12.95 -23.91 2.40
N LYS A 640 -12.82 -25.01 1.63
CA LYS A 640 -13.54 -26.25 1.85
C LYS A 640 -13.15 -26.90 3.19
N GLU A 641 -11.88 -26.90 3.57
CA GLU A 641 -11.39 -27.35 4.88
C GLU A 641 -12.07 -26.57 6.01
N TRP A 642 -12.12 -25.24 5.91
CA TRP A 642 -12.79 -24.41 6.90
C TRP A 642 -14.29 -24.69 6.96
N LEU A 643 -14.96 -24.85 5.81
CA LEU A 643 -16.39 -25.18 5.71
C LEU A 643 -16.73 -26.55 6.29
N ALA A 644 -15.80 -27.51 6.28
CA ALA A 644 -15.97 -28.82 6.91
C ALA A 644 -16.01 -28.75 8.43
N ASN A 645 -15.33 -27.77 9.03
CA ASN A 645 -15.35 -27.54 10.48
C ASN A 645 -15.34 -26.03 10.80
N PRO A 646 -16.47 -25.34 10.59
CA PRO A 646 -16.54 -23.89 10.72
C PRO A 646 -16.31 -23.42 12.13
N SER A 647 -15.39 -22.50 12.31
CA SER A 647 -15.14 -21.82 13.58
C SER A 647 -14.64 -20.40 13.34
N LEU A 648 -15.00 -19.49 14.22
CA LEU A 648 -14.50 -18.12 14.24
C LEU A 648 -13.90 -17.81 15.61
N MET A 649 -12.84 -17.02 15.61
CA MET A 649 -12.26 -16.50 16.83
C MET A 649 -13.17 -15.46 17.48
N GLU A 650 -13.10 -15.38 18.79
CA GLU A 650 -13.77 -14.38 19.60
C GLU A 650 -12.79 -13.75 20.58
N ALA A 651 -13.02 -12.47 20.92
CA ALA A 651 -12.28 -11.82 21.99
C ALA A 651 -12.56 -12.51 23.33
N ASP A 652 -11.58 -12.53 24.20
CA ASP A 652 -11.77 -13.01 25.58
C ASP A 652 -12.63 -11.99 26.37
N LYS A 653 -13.35 -12.48 27.37
CA LYS A 653 -14.31 -11.65 28.12
C LYS A 653 -13.67 -10.49 28.87
N ASP A 654 -12.43 -10.66 29.29
CA ASP A 654 -11.63 -9.69 30.03
C ASP A 654 -10.55 -9.03 29.18
N ALA A 655 -10.70 -9.07 27.84
CA ALA A 655 -9.82 -8.38 26.92
C ALA A 655 -9.84 -6.86 27.16
N GLU A 656 -8.67 -6.24 27.12
CA GLU A 656 -8.51 -4.81 27.33
C GLU A 656 -8.39 -4.07 25.99
N TYR A 657 -9.12 -2.97 25.88
CA TYR A 657 -9.11 -2.06 24.73
C TYR A 657 -8.61 -0.68 25.16
N LYS A 658 -7.90 0.00 24.25
CA LYS A 658 -7.51 1.41 24.45
C LYS A 658 -8.73 2.28 24.78
N THR A 659 -9.82 2.05 24.06
CA THR A 659 -11.10 2.76 24.23
C THR A 659 -12.22 1.87 23.71
N VAL A 660 -13.39 1.99 24.35
CA VAL A 660 -14.64 1.39 23.89
C VAL A 660 -15.61 2.50 23.54
N ILE A 661 -16.11 2.52 22.31
CA ILE A 661 -17.13 3.48 21.85
C ILE A 661 -18.42 2.69 21.64
N GLU A 662 -19.42 2.96 22.47
CA GLU A 662 -20.75 2.36 22.35
C GLU A 662 -21.67 3.27 21.54
N ILE A 663 -22.33 2.70 20.55
CA ILE A 663 -23.26 3.42 19.66
C ILE A 663 -24.63 2.74 19.74
N ASP A 664 -25.62 3.49 20.21
CA ASP A 664 -27.02 3.01 20.26
C ASP A 664 -27.72 3.35 18.92
N LEU A 665 -28.02 2.31 18.14
CA LEU A 665 -28.70 2.42 16.86
C LEU A 665 -30.11 3.03 16.98
N ASN A 666 -30.75 2.96 18.16
CA ASN A 666 -32.05 3.57 18.41
C ASN A 666 -31.98 5.11 18.39
N GLU A 667 -30.81 5.70 18.65
CA GLU A 667 -30.60 7.15 18.66
C GLU A 667 -30.31 7.71 17.25
N ILE A 668 -29.95 6.89 16.28
CA ILE A 668 -29.66 7.31 14.90
C ILE A 668 -31.00 7.33 14.13
N THR A 669 -31.60 8.50 14.00
CA THR A 669 -32.94 8.68 13.40
C THR A 669 -32.93 9.40 12.05
N GLU A 670 -31.78 9.90 11.62
CA GLU A 670 -31.57 10.53 10.32
C GLU A 670 -30.17 10.22 9.79
N PRO A 671 -29.96 10.29 8.46
CA PRO A 671 -28.66 10.04 7.86
C PRO A 671 -27.54 10.92 8.40
N ILE A 672 -26.35 10.33 8.51
CA ILE A 672 -25.11 10.99 8.90
C ILE A 672 -24.15 10.99 7.69
N LEU A 673 -23.67 12.16 7.30
CA LEU A 673 -22.79 12.35 6.14
C LEU A 673 -21.41 12.81 6.57
N ALA A 674 -20.40 12.47 5.78
CA ALA A 674 -19.14 13.20 5.80
C ALA A 674 -19.28 14.46 4.94
N CYS A 675 -18.88 15.59 5.49
CA CYS A 675 -19.02 16.89 4.85
C CYS A 675 -17.84 17.21 3.91
N PRO A 676 -17.99 18.20 3.01
CA PRO A 676 -16.97 18.51 2.04
C PRO A 676 -15.63 18.80 2.67
N ASN A 677 -14.81 18.17 2.24
CA ASN A 677 -13.51 17.70 1.82
C ASN A 677 -12.74 17.17 3.03
N ASP A 678 -13.44 16.68 4.04
CA ASP A 678 -12.84 15.99 5.19
C ASP A 678 -13.72 14.79 5.63
N PRO A 679 -13.21 13.55 5.59
CA PRO A 679 -13.98 12.38 6.02
C PRO A 679 -14.22 12.31 7.53
N ASP A 680 -13.55 13.14 8.35
CA ASP A 680 -13.78 13.26 9.78
C ASP A 680 -14.81 14.36 10.13
N ASP A 681 -15.09 15.28 9.21
CA ASP A 681 -16.13 16.28 9.40
C ASP A 681 -17.50 15.68 9.07
N VAL A 682 -18.14 15.09 10.08
CA VAL A 682 -19.42 14.37 9.95
C VAL A 682 -20.56 15.12 10.64
N ALA A 683 -21.73 15.11 10.00
CA ALA A 683 -22.92 15.77 10.51
C ALA A 683 -24.19 15.07 10.02
N THR A 684 -25.28 15.25 10.77
CA THR A 684 -26.62 14.79 10.36
C THR A 684 -27.21 15.71 9.29
N LEU A 685 -28.24 15.25 8.59
CA LEU A 685 -28.95 16.07 7.60
C LEU A 685 -29.40 17.40 8.19
N SER A 686 -30.00 17.35 9.39
CA SER A 686 -30.52 18.55 10.09
C SER A 686 -29.39 19.52 10.45
N GLU A 687 -28.25 19.03 10.92
CA GLU A 687 -27.06 19.84 11.21
C GLU A 687 -26.51 20.50 9.94
N ILE A 688 -26.41 19.76 8.80
CA ILE A 688 -25.97 20.32 7.53
C ILE A 688 -26.90 21.42 7.04
N LEU A 689 -28.21 21.20 7.09
CA LEU A 689 -29.19 22.17 6.61
C LEU A 689 -29.17 23.47 7.43
N ASN A 690 -28.89 23.38 8.73
CA ASN A 690 -28.81 24.51 9.64
C ASN A 690 -27.46 25.28 9.57
N ASP A 691 -26.43 24.72 8.98
CA ASP A 691 -25.13 25.37 8.82
C ASP A 691 -25.07 26.17 7.52
N PRO A 692 -25.04 27.52 7.55
CA PRO A 692 -25.01 28.34 6.35
C PRO A 692 -23.73 28.21 5.52
N LYS A 693 -22.64 27.65 6.07
CA LYS A 693 -21.37 27.46 5.39
C LYS A 693 -21.35 26.24 4.49
N ARG A 694 -22.25 25.29 4.72
CA ARG A 694 -22.29 24.04 3.94
C ARG A 694 -23.18 24.18 2.72
N PRO A 695 -22.74 23.76 1.51
CA PRO A 695 -23.56 23.84 0.30
C PRO A 695 -24.79 22.93 0.40
N LYS A 696 -25.92 23.38 -0.17
CA LYS A 696 -27.17 22.61 -0.15
C LYS A 696 -27.57 22.07 -1.52
N ASN A 697 -27.10 22.70 -2.63
CA ASN A 697 -27.30 22.20 -3.98
C ASN A 697 -26.40 20.98 -4.21
N ILE A 698 -26.81 20.09 -5.09
CA ILE A 698 -26.02 18.96 -5.58
C ILE A 698 -26.01 19.01 -7.10
N ASP A 699 -24.85 19.20 -7.68
CA ASP A 699 -24.65 19.29 -9.12
C ASP A 699 -24.42 17.91 -9.74
N GLU A 700 -23.60 17.08 -9.07
CA GLU A 700 -23.25 15.74 -9.53
C GLU A 700 -23.39 14.70 -8.41
N VAL A 701 -23.74 13.48 -8.79
CA VAL A 701 -23.83 12.33 -7.87
C VAL A 701 -23.00 11.19 -8.44
N PHE A 702 -22.17 10.56 -7.59
CA PHE A 702 -21.39 9.38 -7.94
C PHE A 702 -21.75 8.21 -7.01
N VAL A 703 -22.19 7.10 -7.61
CA VAL A 703 -22.40 5.83 -6.90
C VAL A 703 -21.42 4.80 -7.42
N GLY A 704 -20.48 4.44 -6.58
CA GLY A 704 -19.36 3.53 -6.86
C GLY A 704 -18.32 3.64 -5.75
N SER A 705 -17.39 2.76 -5.67
CA SER A 705 -16.15 2.71 -4.89
C SER A 705 -15.83 1.29 -4.43
N CYS A 706 -14.68 1.13 -3.76
CA CYS A 706 -14.26 -0.15 -3.19
C CYS A 706 -15.22 -0.68 -2.11
N MET A 707 -15.84 0.18 -1.32
CA MET A 707 -16.76 -0.23 -0.25
C MET A 707 -18.21 -0.43 -0.71
N THR A 708 -18.51 -0.35 -2.00
CA THR A 708 -19.84 -0.61 -2.51
C THR A 708 -20.05 -2.10 -2.82
N ASN A 709 -21.29 -2.55 -2.74
CA ASN A 709 -21.74 -3.88 -3.09
C ASN A 709 -23.03 -3.80 -3.90
N ILE A 710 -23.47 -4.91 -4.48
CA ILE A 710 -24.65 -4.95 -5.35
C ILE A 710 -25.92 -4.40 -4.69
N GLY A 711 -26.05 -4.56 -3.38
CA GLY A 711 -27.22 -4.05 -2.62
C GLY A 711 -27.37 -2.55 -2.72
N LEU A 712 -26.28 -1.79 -2.69
CA LEU A 712 -26.30 -0.33 -2.79
C LEU A 712 -26.79 0.13 -4.16
N PHE A 713 -26.42 -0.57 -5.23
CA PHE A 713 -26.89 -0.26 -6.59
C PHE A 713 -28.37 -0.65 -6.79
N ARG A 714 -28.83 -1.75 -6.18
CA ARG A 714 -30.25 -2.09 -6.16
C ARG A 714 -31.05 -1.05 -5.40
N ALA A 715 -30.57 -0.58 -4.25
CA ALA A 715 -31.21 0.49 -3.49
C ALA A 715 -31.31 1.79 -4.30
N LEU A 716 -30.21 2.22 -4.95
CA LEU A 716 -30.21 3.33 -5.89
C LEU A 716 -31.29 3.15 -6.96
N GLY A 717 -31.33 1.99 -7.60
CA GLY A 717 -32.28 1.68 -8.67
C GLY A 717 -33.74 1.66 -8.19
N GLU A 718 -34.03 1.11 -7.01
CA GLU A 718 -35.40 1.12 -6.47
C GLU A 718 -35.90 2.53 -6.13
N VAL A 719 -35.04 3.40 -5.62
CA VAL A 719 -35.41 4.81 -5.37
C VAL A 719 -35.65 5.54 -6.68
N LEU A 720 -34.80 5.35 -7.70
CA LEU A 720 -34.92 6.02 -9.00
C LEU A 720 -36.01 5.43 -9.90
N ARG A 721 -36.52 4.24 -9.61
CA ARG A 721 -37.51 3.55 -10.47
C ARG A 721 -38.76 4.38 -10.71
N GLY A 722 -39.03 4.71 -11.98
CA GLY A 722 -40.18 5.46 -12.43
C GLY A 722 -40.07 6.97 -12.36
N GLU A 723 -38.91 7.52 -11.92
CA GLU A 723 -38.70 8.98 -11.78
C GLU A 723 -38.26 9.67 -13.10
N GLY A 724 -37.76 8.92 -14.08
CA GLY A 724 -37.22 9.49 -15.33
C GLY A 724 -35.86 10.18 -15.10
N ALA A 725 -35.50 11.08 -16.02
CA ALA A 725 -34.23 11.81 -15.95
C ALA A 725 -34.14 12.70 -14.71
N VAL A 726 -33.03 12.58 -13.97
CA VAL A 726 -32.78 13.35 -12.75
C VAL A 726 -32.01 14.65 -13.04
N PRO A 727 -32.21 15.72 -12.24
CA PRO A 727 -31.53 17.01 -12.45
C PRO A 727 -30.03 16.97 -12.19
N ALA A 728 -29.55 16.22 -11.21
CA ALA A 728 -28.12 16.10 -10.95
C ALA A 728 -27.47 15.12 -11.96
N ARG A 729 -26.26 15.43 -12.40
CA ARG A 729 -25.48 14.51 -13.26
C ARG A 729 -25.12 13.26 -12.48
N LEU A 730 -25.68 12.12 -12.87
CA LEU A 730 -25.49 10.86 -12.17
C LEU A 730 -24.43 9.98 -12.85
N TRP A 731 -23.51 9.45 -12.03
CA TRP A 731 -22.50 8.49 -12.44
C TRP A 731 -22.72 7.18 -11.66
N VAL A 732 -22.65 6.06 -12.35
CA VAL A 732 -22.82 4.72 -11.75
C VAL A 732 -21.67 3.82 -12.18
N CYS A 733 -20.91 3.31 -11.20
CA CYS A 733 -19.75 2.46 -11.40
C CYS A 733 -19.82 1.25 -10.46
N PRO A 734 -20.29 0.07 -10.93
CA PRO A 734 -20.34 -1.14 -10.12
C PRO A 734 -18.94 -1.59 -9.66
N PRO A 735 -18.81 -2.28 -8.51
CA PRO A 735 -17.52 -2.71 -8.01
C PRO A 735 -16.89 -3.81 -8.84
N THR A 736 -17.69 -4.73 -9.43
CA THR A 736 -17.20 -5.80 -10.29
C THR A 736 -18.08 -6.01 -11.52
N LYS A 737 -17.52 -6.65 -12.54
CA LYS A 737 -18.32 -7.06 -13.71
C LYS A 737 -19.44 -8.06 -13.39
N MET A 738 -19.28 -8.82 -12.31
CA MET A 738 -20.32 -9.73 -11.83
C MET A 738 -21.52 -8.95 -11.29
N ASP A 739 -21.28 -7.89 -10.51
CA ASP A 739 -22.35 -6.96 -10.06
C ASP A 739 -23.00 -6.27 -11.25
N GLN A 740 -22.21 -5.79 -12.23
CA GLN A 740 -22.71 -5.17 -13.45
C GLN A 740 -23.66 -6.10 -14.22
N LYS A 741 -23.25 -7.36 -14.42
CA LYS A 741 -24.06 -8.34 -15.14
C LYS A 741 -25.37 -8.62 -14.40
N GLN A 742 -25.31 -8.90 -13.11
CA GLN A 742 -26.50 -9.18 -12.31
C GLN A 742 -27.47 -8.01 -12.29
N LEU A 743 -26.97 -6.79 -12.12
CA LEU A 743 -27.80 -5.57 -12.17
C LEU A 743 -28.44 -5.37 -13.55
N THR A 744 -27.76 -5.77 -14.62
CA THR A 744 -28.29 -5.72 -16.00
C THR A 744 -29.45 -6.73 -16.17
N GLU A 745 -29.27 -7.96 -15.72
CA GLU A 745 -30.29 -9.01 -15.77
C GLU A 745 -31.51 -8.69 -14.92
N GLU A 746 -31.32 -8.06 -13.76
CA GLU A 746 -32.39 -7.57 -12.89
C GLU A 746 -33.08 -6.30 -13.42
N GLY A 747 -32.60 -5.72 -14.53
CA GLY A 747 -33.18 -4.55 -15.19
C GLY A 747 -32.79 -3.21 -14.58
N TYR A 748 -31.87 -3.16 -13.61
CA TYR A 748 -31.46 -1.90 -12.99
C TYR A 748 -30.67 -1.00 -13.94
N TYR A 749 -29.92 -1.55 -14.88
CA TYR A 749 -29.22 -0.75 -15.89
C TYR A 749 -30.18 0.05 -16.78
N ALA A 750 -31.38 -0.50 -17.07
CA ALA A 750 -32.42 0.27 -17.75
C ALA A 750 -32.96 1.42 -16.89
N VAL A 751 -33.07 1.23 -15.56
CA VAL A 751 -33.48 2.29 -14.63
C VAL A 751 -32.42 3.38 -14.58
N PHE A 752 -31.14 3.03 -14.47
CA PHE A 752 -30.03 3.98 -14.46
C PHE A 752 -29.96 4.79 -15.77
N GLY A 753 -30.07 4.11 -16.91
CA GLY A 753 -30.13 4.77 -18.22
C GLY A 753 -31.33 5.70 -18.35
N GLY A 754 -32.52 5.29 -17.87
CA GLY A 754 -33.72 6.12 -17.83
C GLY A 754 -33.59 7.35 -16.93
N ALA A 755 -32.78 7.27 -15.87
CA ALA A 755 -32.44 8.40 -15.00
C ALA A 755 -31.37 9.34 -15.61
N GLY A 756 -30.80 8.99 -16.77
CA GLY A 756 -29.76 9.76 -17.44
C GLY A 756 -28.36 9.50 -16.86
N ALA A 757 -28.17 8.37 -16.20
CA ALA A 757 -26.88 8.03 -15.60
C ALA A 757 -25.81 7.73 -16.65
N ARG A 758 -24.60 8.21 -16.40
CA ARG A 758 -23.39 7.76 -17.07
C ARG A 758 -22.92 6.46 -16.40
N LEU A 759 -22.90 5.41 -17.20
CA LEU A 759 -22.51 4.06 -16.75
C LEU A 759 -21.04 3.84 -17.04
N GLU A 760 -20.27 3.50 -16.00
CA GLU A 760 -18.82 3.34 -16.06
C GLU A 760 -18.41 1.86 -16.04
N VAL A 761 -17.24 1.56 -16.59
CA VAL A 761 -16.60 0.24 -16.48
C VAL A 761 -16.33 -0.08 -15.00
N PRO A 762 -16.59 -1.30 -14.53
CA PRO A 762 -16.31 -1.70 -13.16
C PRO A 762 -14.87 -1.42 -12.73
N GLY A 763 -14.70 -0.70 -11.62
CA GLY A 763 -13.43 -0.26 -11.13
C GLY A 763 -13.53 0.98 -10.24
N CYS A 764 -12.42 1.69 -10.06
CA CYS A 764 -12.37 2.85 -9.16
C CYS A 764 -12.91 4.15 -9.79
N SER A 765 -12.76 4.33 -11.10
CA SER A 765 -13.32 5.49 -11.85
C SER A 765 -13.15 6.84 -11.11
N LEU A 766 -14.25 7.59 -10.88
CA LEU A 766 -14.27 8.88 -10.19
C LEU A 766 -13.76 8.81 -8.74
N CYS A 767 -13.93 7.70 -8.04
CA CYS A 767 -13.49 7.57 -6.64
C CYS A 767 -12.00 7.91 -6.45
N MET A 768 -11.18 7.55 -7.43
CA MET A 768 -9.75 7.87 -7.44
C MET A 768 -9.44 9.24 -8.05
N GLY A 769 -10.30 9.75 -8.96
CA GLY A 769 -10.08 11.01 -9.66
C GLY A 769 -8.89 10.98 -10.65
N ASN A 770 -8.48 9.80 -11.10
CA ASN A 770 -7.34 9.63 -12.00
C ASN A 770 -7.71 9.77 -13.47
N GLN A 771 -8.82 9.19 -13.88
CA GLN A 771 -9.20 9.06 -15.28
C GLN A 771 -10.51 9.79 -15.60
N ALA A 772 -11.46 9.85 -14.66
CA ALA A 772 -12.69 10.60 -14.74
C ALA A 772 -12.74 11.65 -13.63
N ARG A 773 -13.32 12.82 -13.93
CA ARG A 773 -13.48 13.93 -12.99
C ARG A 773 -14.85 14.59 -13.13
N VAL A 774 -15.35 15.10 -12.01
CA VAL A 774 -16.51 15.99 -11.97
C VAL A 774 -16.14 17.37 -12.51
N ALA A 775 -17.13 18.21 -12.78
CA ALA A 775 -16.91 19.59 -13.19
C ALA A 775 -16.18 20.39 -12.09
N ASP A 776 -15.39 21.39 -12.51
CA ASP A 776 -14.71 22.29 -11.58
C ASP A 776 -15.74 23.00 -10.67
N LYS A 777 -15.44 23.07 -9.38
CA LYS A 777 -16.29 23.68 -8.33
C LYS A 777 -17.67 23.02 -8.15
N ALA A 778 -17.90 21.83 -8.71
CA ALA A 778 -19.15 21.11 -8.51
C ALA A 778 -19.35 20.74 -7.04
N VAL A 779 -20.60 20.79 -6.58
CA VAL A 779 -21.00 20.18 -5.33
C VAL A 779 -21.46 18.76 -5.62
N VAL A 780 -20.75 17.79 -5.02
CA VAL A 780 -20.89 16.37 -5.33
C VAL A 780 -21.43 15.62 -4.14
N PHE A 781 -22.35 14.69 -4.37
CA PHE A 781 -22.68 13.65 -3.42
C PHE A 781 -22.12 12.31 -3.88
N SER A 782 -21.41 11.59 -3.00
CA SER A 782 -20.71 10.38 -3.40
C SER A 782 -20.84 9.23 -2.40
N THR A 783 -20.83 8.01 -2.89
CA THR A 783 -20.65 6.80 -2.07
C THR A 783 -19.18 6.39 -1.98
N SER A 784 -18.24 7.18 -2.48
CA SER A 784 -16.82 6.91 -2.38
C SER A 784 -16.31 6.94 -0.93
N THR A 785 -15.08 6.50 -0.74
CA THR A 785 -14.45 6.43 0.59
C THR A 785 -13.84 7.74 1.02
N ARG A 786 -13.35 8.55 0.05
CA ARG A 786 -12.57 9.77 0.28
C ARG A 786 -13.13 10.98 -0.42
N ASN A 787 -13.01 12.13 0.23
CA ASN A 787 -13.44 13.42 -0.31
C ASN A 787 -12.40 14.54 -0.08
N PHE A 788 -11.10 14.20 -0.11
CA PHE A 788 -10.05 15.22 0.00
C PHE A 788 -10.13 16.28 -1.08
N ASP A 789 -9.56 17.45 -0.82
CA ASP A 789 -9.53 18.56 -1.76
C ASP A 789 -9.00 18.14 -3.14
N ASN A 790 -9.68 18.61 -4.18
CA ASN A 790 -9.32 18.35 -5.58
C ASN A 790 -9.32 16.87 -6.03
N ARG A 791 -9.72 15.93 -5.18
CA ARG A 791 -9.66 14.50 -5.51
C ARG A 791 -10.61 14.14 -6.66
N MET A 792 -11.87 14.54 -6.60
CA MET A 792 -12.86 14.21 -7.64
C MET A 792 -12.92 15.24 -8.78
N GLY A 793 -12.52 16.47 -8.53
CA GLY A 793 -12.50 17.58 -9.47
C GLY A 793 -11.83 18.80 -8.85
N LYS A 794 -11.45 19.79 -9.69
CA LYS A 794 -10.80 21.00 -9.20
C LYS A 794 -11.79 21.84 -8.38
N ASP A 795 -11.41 22.16 -7.15
CA ASP A 795 -12.22 22.95 -6.19
C ASP A 795 -13.61 22.34 -5.93
N ALA A 796 -13.82 21.05 -6.24
CA ALA A 796 -15.08 20.36 -6.00
C ALA A 796 -15.33 20.15 -4.51
N MET A 797 -16.59 20.30 -4.08
CA MET A 797 -17.04 20.09 -2.70
C MET A 797 -17.82 18.78 -2.61
N CYS A 798 -17.24 17.74 -1.96
CA CYS A 798 -17.79 16.39 -2.01
C CYS A 798 -18.31 15.92 -0.64
N TYR A 799 -19.61 15.62 -0.56
CA TYR A 799 -20.25 14.89 0.54
C TYR A 799 -20.07 13.37 0.36
N LEU A 800 -19.93 12.63 1.47
CA LEU A 800 -19.97 11.17 1.46
C LEU A 800 -21.16 10.64 2.22
N GLY A 801 -21.97 9.76 1.62
CA GLY A 801 -23.15 9.18 2.24
C GLY A 801 -23.64 7.91 1.56
N SER A 802 -24.86 7.47 1.93
CA SER A 802 -25.47 6.24 1.42
C SER A 802 -25.93 6.33 -0.03
N ALA A 803 -26.12 5.19 -0.67
CA ALA A 803 -26.66 5.10 -2.02
C ALA A 803 -28.13 5.54 -2.09
N GLU A 804 -28.90 5.27 -1.04
CA GLU A 804 -30.29 5.72 -0.90
C GLU A 804 -30.37 7.25 -0.86
N LEU A 805 -29.51 7.88 -0.08
CA LEU A 805 -29.45 9.34 -0.01
C LEU A 805 -28.88 9.94 -1.30
N ALA A 806 -27.91 9.28 -1.93
CA ALA A 806 -27.40 9.67 -3.24
C ALA A 806 -28.52 9.71 -4.30
N ALA A 807 -29.43 8.72 -4.30
CA ALA A 807 -30.56 8.69 -5.19
C ALA A 807 -31.53 9.87 -4.94
N VAL A 808 -31.84 10.15 -3.67
CA VAL A 808 -32.70 11.28 -3.31
C VAL A 808 -32.05 12.62 -3.69
N CYS A 809 -30.75 12.79 -3.45
CA CYS A 809 -30.01 13.98 -3.86
C CYS A 809 -30.01 14.13 -5.40
N ALA A 810 -29.87 13.04 -6.16
CA ALA A 810 -29.93 13.06 -7.61
C ALA A 810 -31.29 13.53 -8.12
N MET A 811 -32.39 13.02 -7.49
CA MET A 811 -33.77 13.39 -7.85
C MET A 811 -34.11 14.84 -7.52
N LEU A 812 -33.62 15.35 -6.41
CA LEU A 812 -33.96 16.69 -5.92
C LEU A 812 -32.98 17.78 -6.34
N GLY A 813 -31.74 17.43 -6.76
CA GLY A 813 -30.65 18.38 -7.02
C GLY A 813 -30.18 19.12 -5.76
N LYS A 814 -30.48 18.61 -4.59
CA LYS A 814 -30.15 19.24 -3.30
C LYS A 814 -30.03 18.21 -2.17
N ILE A 815 -29.43 18.62 -1.06
CA ILE A 815 -29.50 17.88 0.21
C ILE A 815 -30.97 17.93 0.72
N PRO A 816 -31.66 16.79 0.95
CA PRO A 816 -33.03 16.75 1.44
C PRO A 816 -33.13 17.06 2.94
N THR A 817 -34.31 17.42 3.41
CA THR A 817 -34.63 17.34 4.84
C THR A 817 -34.76 15.86 5.25
N ALA A 818 -34.61 15.55 6.54
CA ALA A 818 -34.83 14.19 7.05
C ALA A 818 -36.24 13.67 6.72
N GLN A 819 -37.26 14.56 6.77
CA GLN A 819 -38.64 14.22 6.41
C GLN A 819 -38.78 13.89 4.91
N GLU A 820 -38.22 14.74 4.00
CA GLU A 820 -38.23 14.46 2.55
C GLU A 820 -37.54 13.12 2.26
N TYR A 821 -36.35 12.90 2.84
CA TYR A 821 -35.59 11.65 2.68
C TYR A 821 -36.40 10.44 3.13
N ASN A 822 -36.86 10.42 4.38
CA ASN A 822 -37.60 9.30 4.94
C ASN A 822 -38.88 9.02 4.18
N SER A 823 -39.65 10.06 3.76
CA SER A 823 -40.90 9.88 3.01
C SER A 823 -40.66 9.23 1.64
N ILE A 824 -39.57 9.54 0.97
CA ILE A 824 -39.19 8.95 -0.32
C ILE A 824 -38.69 7.52 -0.13
N VAL A 825 -37.70 7.33 0.72
CA VAL A 825 -37.00 6.05 0.86
C VAL A 825 -37.90 4.97 1.44
N THR A 826 -38.68 5.25 2.51
CA THR A 826 -39.59 4.26 3.09
C THR A 826 -40.75 3.87 2.16
N LYS A 827 -41.16 4.77 1.27
CA LYS A 827 -42.17 4.46 0.23
C LYS A 827 -41.60 3.58 -0.88
N LYS A 828 -40.36 3.82 -1.28
CA LYS A 828 -39.70 3.12 -2.41
C LYS A 828 -39.08 1.78 -2.00
N ILE A 829 -38.49 1.72 -0.81
CA ILE A 829 -37.80 0.56 -0.23
C ILE A 829 -38.64 0.01 0.92
N THR A 830 -39.63 -0.80 0.59
CA THR A 830 -40.49 -1.50 1.56
C THR A 830 -39.76 -2.70 2.18
N ASP A 831 -40.26 -3.25 3.28
CA ASP A 831 -39.59 -4.33 4.02
C ASP A 831 -39.45 -5.62 3.18
N ASP A 832 -40.41 -5.92 2.31
CA ASP A 832 -40.34 -7.03 1.37
C ASP A 832 -39.27 -6.81 0.28
N LYS A 833 -38.98 -5.57 -0.09
CA LYS A 833 -37.89 -5.23 -1.01
C LYS A 833 -36.51 -5.27 -0.36
N LYS A 834 -36.38 -4.88 0.93
CA LYS A 834 -35.10 -4.89 1.64
C LYS A 834 -34.40 -6.23 1.57
N ALA A 835 -35.13 -7.33 1.77
CA ALA A 835 -34.57 -8.68 1.71
C ALA A 835 -33.99 -9.02 0.34
N LYS A 836 -34.54 -8.46 -0.75
CA LYS A 836 -34.04 -8.65 -2.12
C LYS A 836 -32.89 -7.70 -2.44
N ILE A 837 -32.99 -6.45 -2.02
CA ILE A 837 -31.99 -5.40 -2.30
C ILE A 837 -30.65 -5.78 -1.69
N TYR A 838 -30.63 -6.12 -0.39
CA TYR A 838 -29.39 -6.40 0.33
C TYR A 838 -28.92 -7.86 0.26
N LYS A 839 -29.54 -8.67 -0.61
CA LYS A 839 -29.05 -10.00 -0.94
C LYS A 839 -27.77 -9.84 -1.77
N TYR A 840 -26.66 -10.36 -1.27
CA TYR A 840 -25.41 -10.33 -2.02
C TYR A 840 -25.37 -11.36 -3.17
N LEU A 841 -24.33 -11.32 -4.00
CA LEU A 841 -24.12 -12.31 -5.05
C LEU A 841 -23.83 -13.69 -4.45
N ASN A 842 -24.69 -14.68 -4.78
CA ASN A 842 -24.48 -16.06 -4.39
C ASN A 842 -24.27 -16.93 -5.64
N PHE A 843 -23.03 -17.35 -5.87
CA PHE A 843 -22.65 -18.09 -7.07
C PHE A 843 -23.26 -19.50 -7.18
N HIS A 844 -23.85 -20.04 -6.10
CA HIS A 844 -24.64 -21.27 -6.17
C HIS A 844 -26.00 -21.10 -6.87
N GLU A 845 -26.51 -19.90 -6.96
CA GLU A 845 -27.77 -19.59 -7.59
C GLU A 845 -27.65 -19.43 -9.11
N PHE A 846 -26.43 -19.35 -9.64
CA PHE A 846 -26.17 -19.22 -11.08
C PHE A 846 -26.01 -20.58 -11.74
N GLY A 847 -26.62 -20.75 -12.92
CA GLY A 847 -26.38 -21.91 -13.77
C GLY A 847 -24.95 -21.93 -14.32
N ALA A 848 -24.50 -23.11 -14.78
CA ALA A 848 -23.16 -23.27 -15.32
C ALA A 848 -22.88 -22.35 -16.54
N ASP A 849 -23.89 -22.11 -17.39
CA ASP A 849 -23.74 -21.21 -18.53
C ASP A 849 -23.75 -19.72 -18.13
N GLU A 850 -24.50 -19.36 -17.08
CA GLU A 850 -24.52 -18.00 -16.54
C GLU A 850 -23.18 -17.63 -15.87
N LEU A 851 -22.56 -18.56 -15.18
CA LEU A 851 -21.22 -18.38 -14.62
C LEU A 851 -20.14 -18.14 -15.67
N LYS A 852 -20.22 -18.81 -16.84
CA LYS A 852 -19.34 -18.57 -17.97
C LYS A 852 -19.30 -17.10 -18.39
N TYR A 853 -20.45 -16.44 -18.41
CA TYR A 853 -20.55 -15.02 -18.80
C TYR A 853 -20.15 -14.04 -17.71
N LEU A 854 -20.11 -14.46 -16.43
CA LEU A 854 -19.63 -13.61 -15.34
C LEU A 854 -18.13 -13.31 -15.45
N VAL A 855 -17.40 -14.21 -16.08
CA VAL A 855 -15.94 -14.16 -16.16
C VAL A 855 -15.46 -13.86 -17.59
N HIS A 856 -16.27 -14.20 -18.62
CA HIS A 856 -16.05 -13.81 -20.02
C HIS A 856 -16.87 -12.59 -20.41
N SER A 857 -16.23 -11.48 -20.65
CA SER A 857 -16.84 -10.38 -21.43
C SER A 857 -15.74 -9.59 -22.15
#